data_98151c46e5103b1a498472a1afc84c83
#
_entry.id   98151c46e5103b1a498472a1afc84c83
#
_cell.length_a   1.000
_cell.length_b   1.000
_cell.length_c   1.000
_cell.angle_alpha   90.00
_cell.angle_beta   90.00
_cell.angle_gamma   90.00
#
_symmetry.space_group_name_H-M   'P 1'
#
loop_
_entity.id
_entity.type
_entity.pdbx_description
1 polymer ?
#
loop_
_entity_poly.entity_id
_entity_poly.type
_entity_poly.pdbx_seq_one_letter_code
_entity_poly.pdbx_strand_id
1 'polypeptide(L)'
;LLGIVELTKMESLGHSERLVQAAMNQAADQVKDVSFDNAVPEDKHRRWAWIAGSVGAVALAAFAVVPGAAWNALARWITPWREVERYTFAKVETLPKQLVVPYAEPVDVKATLAKNTEWSPESGRVQVKDQPALKSKLDSGNYDFKLPPQKKDAPMSVSIGDVRKSIELIPTQRPELKTLQAKLTLPDYLQYKTEPVIEARSGMVSVLTGSKTSFVLTASRALAKATMDGAAQPLVSGVVQTTPTVVEKSAEHRFEWADEHGLQAREPLLLKVNVVEDAAPRVLARRDEQEQVVLEGETVTIDLEGSDDFGIKRAGLEWKGVPGESGPKPVQGESIATAGEPEKKDIAVKATFNALRDGVAPQTIELRGWAEDYKPGRDRARSPAFVLHIMTKDDHALWMTENMSKWLQAARETYEHEQRLHETNREMRDMKAEELDRPENRRKIAQQAAAESANADRLDRLNNAGRKMIEQAARNDSFEAQKLEQWASMVKALKDIAGKKMPSVADLLKKSAGAEASKSSPSSPSEKQDQQQANATPSKSQPNAPKVENDEKDQASGKPKPQDPNAPTKPQAPSVADREKSFFDKPKEDDAKKDEPGKPGSSKLGLPGTQLGAAPAKPDEKKQEEAKADSPAKQQLDKAIDEQKELLAAFAKVTDQLKDLLASLEGSTFVKRLKAASRRQMAIANSLNSETLSAFGLDKKKVAEMIAKKAADVATQQTEESSVVRVIQTDLEAYYQRKQDMRFKNILDQMKKTEIAAALVRVGDEAKSNWSGRSISASEYWADTLDRWAEEMVAAAKAGDGKGESKPQESLPPEIVLKVMQVLFDEMKLRDETREAENARPALEKKDYLRRAINLAERQDDIGRRTYQAAADISKLPKAQSFQKEMKLLMKATEVMKEAYQMLDKPDTGAAVVAAETEVIEMLLEARRPPPGGGGGGGGNNPGGGGSGSATSAALAELGPGMDPTANVQERETGQSTGKAGREFPEEFKAGLDAYFNALEARQK
;
A
#
# COMPACT_ATOMS: atom_id res chain seq x y z
N LEU A 1 -61.40 -18.90 -79.12
CA LEU A 1 -60.56 -19.79 -78.30
C LEU A 1 -59.70 -18.98 -77.35
N LEU A 2 -59.04 -17.88 -77.80
CA LEU A 2 -58.19 -17.07 -76.92
C LEU A 2 -58.97 -16.45 -75.75
N GLY A 3 -60.20 -15.95 -75.99
CA GLY A 3 -61.04 -15.34 -74.96
C GLY A 3 -61.54 -16.35 -73.89
N ILE A 4 -61.62 -17.62 -74.23
CA ILE A 4 -61.96 -18.71 -73.27
C ILE A 4 -60.78 -19.07 -72.37
N VAL A 5 -59.55 -19.07 -72.91
CA VAL A 5 -58.37 -19.29 -72.10
C VAL A 5 -58.11 -18.09 -71.10
N GLU A 6 -58.55 -16.88 -71.47
CA GLU A 6 -58.47 -15.77 -70.56
C GLU A 6 -59.51 -15.88 -69.40
N LEU A 7 -60.74 -16.34 -69.76
CA LEU A 7 -61.78 -16.53 -68.72
C LEU A 7 -61.46 -17.65 -67.73
N THR A 8 -60.71 -18.66 -68.11
CA THR A 8 -60.25 -19.77 -67.22
C THR A 8 -59.03 -19.39 -66.35
N LYS A 9 -58.30 -18.32 -66.72
CA LYS A 9 -57.19 -17.77 -65.89
C LYS A 9 -57.56 -16.71 -64.87
N MET A 10 -58.82 -16.19 -64.94
CA MET A 10 -59.26 -15.18 -63.96
C MET A 10 -60.02 -15.87 -62.81
N GLU A 11 -59.27 -16.53 -61.91
CA GLU A 11 -59.77 -16.82 -60.57
C GLU A 11 -59.81 -15.55 -59.78
N SER A 12 -61.03 -15.13 -59.51
CA SER A 12 -61.53 -14.09 -58.63
C SER A 12 -62.04 -12.85 -59.34
N LEU A 13 -63.35 -12.86 -59.55
CA LEU A 13 -64.22 -11.76 -59.27
C LEU A 13 -65.63 -12.08 -59.87
N GLY A 14 -66.50 -12.61 -59.07
CA GLY A 14 -67.97 -12.42 -59.18
C GLY A 14 -68.68 -12.93 -60.40
N HIS A 15 -68.20 -13.82 -61.21
CA HIS A 15 -68.94 -14.38 -62.37
C HIS A 15 -69.45 -15.78 -62.05
N SER A 16 -70.75 -15.97 -62.29
CA SER A 16 -71.40 -17.25 -62.09
C SER A 16 -70.79 -18.39 -62.91
N GLU A 17 -70.22 -19.40 -62.20
CA GLU A 17 -69.61 -20.60 -62.83
C GLU A 17 -70.51 -21.23 -63.98
N ARG A 18 -71.81 -21.08 -63.83
CA ARG A 18 -72.77 -21.56 -64.86
C ARG A 18 -72.74 -20.76 -66.15
N LEU A 19 -72.36 -19.52 -66.16
CA LEU A 19 -72.22 -18.69 -67.33
C LEU A 19 -70.88 -18.97 -68.07
N VAL A 20 -69.81 -19.22 -67.31
CA VAL A 20 -68.49 -19.62 -67.88
C VAL A 20 -68.61 -21.02 -68.53
N GLN A 21 -69.33 -21.94 -67.90
CA GLN A 21 -69.54 -23.29 -68.40
C GLN A 21 -70.50 -23.32 -69.65
N ALA A 22 -71.51 -22.46 -69.70
CA ALA A 22 -72.39 -22.28 -70.86
C ALA A 22 -71.59 -21.72 -72.08
N ALA A 23 -70.69 -20.74 -71.85
CA ALA A 23 -69.83 -20.17 -72.92
C ALA A 23 -68.82 -21.21 -73.45
N MET A 24 -68.32 -22.06 -72.57
CA MET A 24 -67.41 -23.14 -72.92
C MET A 24 -68.13 -24.20 -73.77
N ASN A 25 -69.37 -24.57 -73.43
CA ASN A 25 -70.17 -25.53 -74.20
C ASN A 25 -70.61 -24.98 -75.55
N GLN A 26 -70.98 -23.69 -75.66
CA GLN A 26 -71.33 -23.02 -76.87
C GLN A 26 -70.14 -22.94 -77.85
N ALA A 27 -68.94 -22.70 -77.34
CA ALA A 27 -67.72 -22.70 -78.19
C ALA A 27 -67.28 -24.09 -78.62
N ALA A 28 -67.47 -25.12 -77.76
CA ALA A 28 -67.27 -26.50 -78.12
C ALA A 28 -68.21 -27.01 -79.26
N ASP A 29 -69.45 -26.56 -79.26
CA ASP A 29 -70.41 -26.93 -80.35
C ASP A 29 -70.10 -26.22 -81.67
N GLN A 30 -69.59 -24.99 -81.60
CA GLN A 30 -69.23 -24.26 -82.85
C GLN A 30 -67.99 -24.81 -83.55
N VAL A 31 -67.17 -25.57 -82.89
CA VAL A 31 -65.93 -26.15 -83.42
C VAL A 31 -66.20 -27.53 -84.08
N LYS A 32 -67.39 -28.18 -83.77
CA LYS A 32 -67.74 -29.50 -84.31
C LYS A 32 -67.97 -29.51 -85.80
N ASP A 33 -68.35 -28.37 -86.34
CA ASP A 33 -68.77 -28.35 -87.79
C ASP A 33 -67.68 -27.78 -88.72
N VAL A 34 -66.45 -27.61 -88.25
CA VAL A 34 -65.41 -27.09 -89.06
C VAL A 34 -64.54 -28.25 -89.57
N SER A 35 -64.78 -28.64 -90.74
CA SER A 35 -63.98 -29.67 -91.49
C SER A 35 -62.67 -29.05 -92.00
N PHE A 36 -61.54 -29.58 -91.58
CA PHE A 36 -60.19 -29.15 -91.97
C PHE A 36 -59.59 -29.84 -93.25
N ASP A 37 -60.42 -30.60 -93.93
CA ASP A 37 -59.92 -31.49 -95.06
C ASP A 37 -59.47 -30.72 -96.35
N ASN A 38 -59.70 -29.39 -96.41
CA ASN A 38 -59.45 -28.68 -97.65
C ASN A 38 -58.25 -27.67 -97.59
N ALA A 39 -57.31 -27.83 -96.67
CA ALA A 39 -56.25 -26.83 -96.45
C ALA A 39 -54.94 -27.16 -97.16
N VAL A 40 -54.83 -28.22 -97.95
CA VAL A 40 -53.54 -28.52 -98.59
C VAL A 40 -53.76 -28.72 -100.12
N PRO A 41 -53.23 -27.88 -101.00
CA PRO A 41 -53.25 -28.02 -102.41
C PRO A 41 -52.22 -29.09 -102.91
N GLU A 42 -52.65 -30.11 -103.56
CA GLU A 42 -51.84 -31.31 -103.97
C GLU A 42 -50.68 -31.02 -104.95
N ASP A 43 -50.64 -29.87 -105.57
CA ASP A 43 -49.66 -29.63 -106.65
C ASP A 43 -48.24 -29.25 -106.25
N LYS A 44 -48.01 -29.09 -104.93
CA LYS A 44 -46.69 -28.68 -104.47
C LYS A 44 -45.78 -29.80 -103.87
N HIS A 45 -46.29 -30.98 -103.75
CA HIS A 45 -45.59 -32.09 -103.08
C HIS A 45 -44.31 -32.56 -103.76
N ARG A 46 -44.38 -32.51 -105.16
CA ARG A 46 -43.22 -33.04 -105.94
C ARG A 46 -41.99 -32.11 -105.83
N ARG A 47 -42.17 -30.80 -105.74
CA ARG A 47 -41.09 -29.85 -105.56
C ARG A 47 -40.50 -29.90 -104.18
N TRP A 48 -41.41 -30.05 -103.15
CA TRP A 48 -40.96 -30.14 -101.75
C TRP A 48 -40.27 -31.51 -101.51
N ALA A 49 -40.71 -32.60 -102.20
CA ALA A 49 -39.99 -33.88 -102.09
C ALA A 49 -38.56 -33.80 -102.62
N TRP A 50 -38.31 -33.08 -103.72
CA TRP A 50 -36.92 -32.83 -104.21
C TRP A 50 -36.12 -31.91 -103.33
N ILE A 51 -36.70 -30.95 -102.76
CA ILE A 51 -36.07 -30.07 -101.78
C ILE A 51 -35.77 -30.87 -100.49
N ALA A 52 -36.70 -31.60 -99.99
CA ALA A 52 -36.50 -32.49 -98.85
C ALA A 52 -35.43 -33.56 -99.05
N GLY A 53 -35.44 -34.22 -100.34
CA GLY A 53 -34.43 -35.14 -100.71
C GLY A 53 -33.01 -34.53 -100.77
N SER A 54 -32.94 -33.30 -101.37
CA SER A 54 -31.68 -32.58 -101.43
C SER A 54 -31.20 -32.14 -99.99
N VAL A 55 -32.04 -31.68 -99.16
CA VAL A 55 -31.75 -31.39 -97.78
C VAL A 55 -31.38 -32.66 -97.00
N GLY A 56 -32.07 -33.76 -97.30
CA GLY A 56 -31.74 -35.06 -96.73
C GLY A 56 -30.38 -35.60 -97.13
N ALA A 57 -30.05 -35.37 -98.43
CA ALA A 57 -28.74 -35.75 -98.95
C ALA A 57 -27.60 -34.92 -98.40
N VAL A 58 -27.84 -33.63 -98.20
CA VAL A 58 -26.89 -32.73 -97.54
C VAL A 58 -26.76 -33.04 -95.98
N ALA A 59 -27.89 -33.38 -95.35
CA ALA A 59 -27.89 -33.84 -93.99
C ALA A 59 -27.10 -35.18 -93.84
N LEU A 60 -27.33 -36.12 -94.71
CA LEU A 60 -26.62 -37.39 -94.76
C LEU A 60 -25.09 -37.22 -95.06
N ALA A 61 -24.74 -36.29 -95.99
CA ALA A 61 -23.33 -35.96 -96.24
C ALA A 61 -22.77 -35.26 -94.98
N ALA A 62 -23.45 -34.39 -94.28
CA ALA A 62 -23.03 -33.80 -93.02
C ALA A 62 -22.88 -34.86 -91.93
N PHE A 63 -23.75 -35.86 -91.85
CA PHE A 63 -23.61 -37.03 -90.98
C PHE A 63 -22.39 -37.91 -91.31
N ALA A 64 -22.04 -38.03 -92.58
CA ALA A 64 -20.85 -38.79 -92.99
C ALA A 64 -19.52 -38.05 -92.69
N VAL A 65 -19.49 -36.75 -92.88
CA VAL A 65 -18.28 -35.93 -92.77
C VAL A 65 -18.00 -35.59 -91.27
N VAL A 66 -19.05 -35.27 -90.50
CA VAL A 66 -18.92 -34.90 -89.08
C VAL A 66 -20.09 -35.52 -88.27
N PRO A 67 -20.00 -36.82 -87.99
CA PRO A 67 -21.12 -37.53 -87.35
C PRO A 67 -21.49 -36.98 -85.98
N GLY A 68 -20.55 -36.51 -85.18
CA GLY A 68 -20.80 -35.98 -83.88
C GLY A 68 -21.62 -34.69 -83.91
N ALA A 69 -21.23 -33.74 -84.78
CA ALA A 69 -21.98 -32.49 -84.95
C ALA A 69 -23.35 -32.68 -85.55
N ALA A 70 -23.46 -33.55 -86.54
CA ALA A 70 -24.70 -33.86 -87.15
C ALA A 70 -25.71 -34.54 -86.21
N TRP A 71 -25.22 -35.47 -85.37
CA TRP A 71 -26.06 -36.10 -84.33
C TRP A 71 -26.50 -35.11 -83.26
N ASN A 72 -25.63 -34.21 -82.82
CA ASN A 72 -25.98 -33.18 -81.93
C ASN A 72 -27.01 -32.21 -82.49
N ALA A 73 -26.84 -31.80 -83.76
CA ALA A 73 -27.84 -30.91 -84.41
C ALA A 73 -29.18 -31.60 -84.53
N LEU A 74 -29.21 -32.86 -84.88
CA LEU A 74 -30.44 -33.67 -84.93
C LEU A 74 -31.08 -33.80 -83.55
N ALA A 75 -30.29 -34.12 -82.53
CA ALA A 75 -30.78 -34.22 -81.15
C ALA A 75 -31.43 -32.93 -80.67
N ARG A 76 -30.84 -31.75 -81.02
CA ARG A 76 -31.35 -30.45 -80.68
C ARG A 76 -32.70 -30.11 -81.42
N TRP A 77 -32.84 -30.67 -82.63
CA TRP A 77 -34.03 -30.49 -83.41
C TRP A 77 -35.20 -31.42 -82.99
N ILE A 78 -34.87 -32.62 -82.56
CA ILE A 78 -35.85 -33.66 -82.16
C ILE A 78 -36.28 -33.44 -80.70
N THR A 79 -35.42 -32.91 -79.87
CA THR A 79 -35.70 -32.74 -78.47
C THR A 79 -35.54 -31.24 -77.98
N PRO A 80 -36.39 -30.31 -78.52
CA PRO A 80 -36.22 -28.91 -78.26
C PRO A 80 -36.49 -28.54 -76.77
N TRP A 81 -37.12 -29.44 -76.01
CA TRP A 81 -37.38 -29.36 -74.62
C TRP A 81 -36.19 -29.81 -73.73
N ARG A 82 -35.16 -30.37 -74.35
CA ARG A 82 -33.87 -30.71 -73.68
C ARG A 82 -32.81 -29.67 -74.03
N GLU A 83 -32.14 -29.11 -73.05
CA GLU A 83 -30.98 -28.21 -73.23
C GLU A 83 -29.82 -29.08 -73.71
N VAL A 84 -29.72 -29.38 -75.02
CA VAL A 84 -28.55 -30.03 -75.57
C VAL A 84 -27.57 -28.97 -76.00
N GLU A 85 -26.39 -29.00 -75.39
CA GLU A 85 -25.31 -28.08 -75.73
C GLU A 85 -24.91 -28.21 -77.22
N ARG A 86 -24.60 -27.08 -77.85
CA ARG A 86 -24.10 -26.99 -79.19
C ARG A 86 -22.83 -27.82 -79.33
N TYR A 87 -22.75 -28.70 -80.40
CA TYR A 87 -21.50 -29.37 -80.71
C TYR A 87 -20.42 -28.37 -81.11
N THR A 88 -19.21 -28.53 -80.49
CA THR A 88 -18.07 -27.73 -80.82
C THR A 88 -16.89 -28.65 -81.12
N PHE A 89 -16.10 -28.28 -82.12
CA PHE A 89 -14.89 -28.98 -82.50
C PHE A 89 -13.74 -28.77 -81.54
N ALA A 90 -13.70 -27.57 -80.98
CA ALA A 90 -12.85 -27.30 -79.81
C ALA A 90 -13.59 -27.70 -78.56
N LYS A 91 -13.06 -28.62 -77.79
CA LYS A 91 -13.63 -29.03 -76.53
C LYS A 91 -12.76 -28.48 -75.40
N VAL A 92 -13.36 -27.59 -74.56
CA VAL A 92 -12.74 -27.00 -73.38
C VAL A 92 -13.26 -27.76 -72.18
N GLU A 93 -12.45 -28.07 -71.23
CA GLU A 93 -12.87 -28.58 -69.89
C GLU A 93 -13.98 -27.74 -69.32
N THR A 94 -14.77 -28.34 -68.44
CA THR A 94 -15.98 -27.67 -67.90
C THR A 94 -15.62 -26.36 -67.21
N LEU A 95 -15.97 -25.23 -67.82
CA LEU A 95 -15.85 -23.93 -67.19
C LEU A 95 -17.07 -23.71 -66.34
N PRO A 96 -16.89 -23.16 -65.06
CA PRO A 96 -17.99 -22.89 -64.17
C PRO A 96 -18.90 -21.79 -64.75
N LYS A 97 -20.21 -21.83 -64.48
CA LYS A 97 -21.14 -20.78 -64.88
C LYS A 97 -20.85 -19.41 -64.14
N GLN A 98 -20.35 -19.49 -62.93
CA GLN A 98 -19.93 -18.33 -62.13
C GLN A 98 -18.49 -18.53 -61.68
N LEU A 99 -17.68 -17.52 -61.77
CA LEU A 99 -16.30 -17.48 -61.29
C LEU A 99 -16.13 -16.36 -60.27
N VAL A 100 -15.89 -16.72 -59.02
CA VAL A 100 -15.57 -15.76 -57.97
C VAL A 100 -14.10 -15.36 -58.08
N VAL A 101 -13.85 -14.06 -58.16
CA VAL A 101 -12.50 -13.51 -58.36
C VAL A 101 -12.21 -12.51 -57.23
N PRO A 102 -10.93 -12.31 -56.86
CA PRO A 102 -10.59 -11.34 -55.82
C PRO A 102 -10.92 -9.90 -56.26
N TYR A 103 -11.55 -9.16 -55.40
CA TYR A 103 -11.98 -7.76 -55.58
C TYR A 103 -10.80 -6.85 -55.88
N ALA A 104 -10.86 -6.10 -56.98
CA ALA A 104 -9.85 -5.09 -57.38
C ALA A 104 -8.41 -5.65 -57.51
N GLU A 105 -8.25 -6.94 -57.69
CA GLU A 105 -6.97 -7.59 -57.96
C GLU A 105 -6.94 -8.23 -59.34
N PRO A 106 -5.80 -8.33 -60.04
CA PRO A 106 -5.66 -9.09 -61.26
C PRO A 106 -5.80 -10.57 -60.93
N VAL A 107 -6.41 -11.32 -61.86
CA VAL A 107 -6.61 -12.77 -61.74
C VAL A 107 -6.22 -13.50 -63.00
N ASP A 108 -5.55 -14.61 -62.85
CA ASP A 108 -5.22 -15.50 -63.98
C ASP A 108 -6.33 -16.55 -64.13
N VAL A 109 -7.00 -16.52 -65.27
CA VAL A 109 -8.03 -17.51 -65.60
C VAL A 109 -7.46 -18.47 -66.63
N LYS A 110 -7.46 -19.76 -66.27
CA LYS A 110 -6.98 -20.85 -67.14
C LYS A 110 -8.15 -21.56 -67.78
N ALA A 111 -8.08 -21.73 -69.09
CA ALA A 111 -8.99 -22.58 -69.86
C ALA A 111 -8.21 -23.69 -70.47
N THR A 112 -8.50 -24.91 -70.02
CA THR A 112 -7.79 -26.12 -70.51
C THR A 112 -8.60 -26.81 -71.61
N LEU A 113 -7.94 -27.18 -72.72
CA LEU A 113 -8.54 -28.02 -73.74
C LEU A 113 -8.72 -29.44 -73.22
N ALA A 114 -9.89 -30.03 -73.49
CA ALA A 114 -10.17 -31.41 -73.16
C ALA A 114 -9.31 -32.36 -74.02
N LYS A 115 -8.90 -33.45 -73.45
CA LYS A 115 -8.06 -34.46 -74.14
C LYS A 115 -8.72 -35.03 -75.40
N ASN A 116 -10.03 -34.95 -75.59
CA ASN A 116 -10.83 -35.39 -76.71
C ASN A 116 -11.23 -34.23 -77.65
N THR A 117 -10.46 -33.17 -77.69
CA THR A 117 -10.68 -32.03 -78.61
C THR A 117 -10.34 -32.42 -80.00
N GLU A 118 -11.17 -32.05 -81.01
CA GLU A 118 -10.98 -32.29 -82.43
C GLU A 118 -10.21 -31.12 -83.09
N TRP A 119 -10.23 -29.98 -82.49
CA TRP A 119 -9.58 -28.76 -82.95
C TRP A 119 -8.90 -28.01 -81.80
N SER A 120 -7.68 -27.63 -82.00
CA SER A 120 -6.85 -26.91 -81.08
C SER A 120 -6.52 -25.52 -81.63
N PRO A 121 -7.34 -24.49 -81.35
CA PRO A 121 -7.14 -23.15 -81.88
C PRO A 121 -5.82 -22.53 -81.33
N GLU A 122 -5.05 -21.85 -82.18
CA GLU A 122 -3.77 -21.20 -81.81
C GLU A 122 -3.95 -20.10 -80.74
N SER A 123 -5.14 -19.49 -80.69
CA SER A 123 -5.43 -18.46 -79.72
C SER A 123 -6.86 -18.52 -79.20
N GLY A 124 -7.06 -18.25 -77.88
CA GLY A 124 -8.33 -18.02 -77.26
C GLY A 124 -8.51 -16.53 -76.98
N ARG A 125 -9.73 -16.10 -76.80
CA ARG A 125 -10.14 -14.75 -76.50
C ARG A 125 -11.08 -14.74 -75.28
N VAL A 126 -10.81 -13.88 -74.36
CA VAL A 126 -11.71 -13.59 -73.26
C VAL A 126 -12.09 -12.10 -73.29
N GLN A 127 -13.34 -11.78 -73.12
CA GLN A 127 -13.87 -10.40 -73.05
C GLN A 127 -14.81 -10.24 -71.87
N VAL A 128 -14.44 -9.38 -70.95
CA VAL A 128 -15.30 -8.91 -69.89
C VAL A 128 -16.15 -7.75 -70.44
N LYS A 129 -17.41 -7.64 -70.05
CA LYS A 129 -18.28 -6.53 -70.45
C LYS A 129 -17.58 -5.18 -70.28
N ASP A 130 -17.66 -4.32 -71.28
CA ASP A 130 -17.08 -2.97 -71.29
C ASP A 130 -15.53 -2.86 -71.19
N GLN A 131 -14.87 -4.00 -71.40
CA GLN A 131 -13.38 -4.06 -71.38
C GLN A 131 -12.83 -4.60 -72.73
N PRO A 132 -11.60 -4.21 -73.08
CA PRO A 132 -10.96 -4.76 -74.28
C PRO A 132 -10.78 -6.29 -74.22
N ALA A 133 -10.94 -6.95 -75.35
CA ALA A 133 -10.78 -8.37 -75.37
C ALA A 133 -9.30 -8.82 -75.25
N LEU A 134 -9.07 -9.74 -74.33
CA LEU A 134 -7.75 -10.32 -74.02
C LEU A 134 -7.57 -11.58 -74.91
N LYS A 135 -6.41 -11.70 -75.53
CA LYS A 135 -6.03 -12.90 -76.30
C LYS A 135 -4.92 -13.65 -75.59
N SER A 136 -5.04 -14.96 -75.52
CA SER A 136 -3.98 -15.87 -75.08
C SER A 136 -3.65 -16.86 -76.14
N LYS A 137 -2.40 -17.19 -76.32
CA LYS A 137 -1.94 -18.27 -77.17
C LYS A 137 -2.07 -19.63 -76.48
N LEU A 138 -2.24 -20.66 -77.21
CA LEU A 138 -2.27 -22.04 -76.74
C LEU A 138 -0.84 -22.41 -76.27
N ASP A 139 -0.69 -22.75 -74.99
CA ASP A 139 0.55 -23.27 -74.43
C ASP A 139 0.23 -24.60 -73.68
N SER A 140 0.83 -25.65 -74.10
CA SER A 140 0.73 -27.01 -73.49
C SER A 140 -0.72 -27.44 -73.17
N GLY A 141 -1.67 -27.09 -74.07
CA GLY A 141 -3.10 -27.41 -73.92
C GLY A 141 -3.90 -26.43 -73.06
N ASN A 142 -3.28 -25.33 -72.61
CA ASN A 142 -3.91 -24.31 -71.78
C ASN A 142 -3.91 -22.91 -72.42
N TYR A 143 -4.90 -22.12 -72.11
CA TYR A 143 -4.95 -20.69 -72.40
C TYR A 143 -4.96 -19.95 -71.09
N ASP A 144 -3.90 -19.15 -70.82
CA ASP A 144 -3.79 -18.35 -69.62
C ASP A 144 -4.22 -16.90 -69.92
N PHE A 145 -5.32 -16.45 -69.30
CA PHE A 145 -5.86 -15.13 -69.51
C PHE A 145 -5.61 -14.30 -68.27
N LYS A 146 -4.83 -13.22 -68.32
CA LYS A 146 -4.64 -12.27 -67.20
C LYS A 146 -5.72 -11.21 -67.22
N LEU A 147 -6.73 -11.41 -66.39
CA LEU A 147 -7.82 -10.45 -66.28
C LEU A 147 -7.39 -9.21 -65.42
N PRO A 148 -7.72 -7.98 -65.87
CA PRO A 148 -7.48 -6.79 -65.05
C PRO A 148 -8.36 -6.82 -63.82
N PRO A 149 -8.03 -5.99 -62.76
CA PRO A 149 -8.81 -5.91 -61.56
C PRO A 149 -10.30 -5.63 -61.77
N GLN A 150 -11.16 -6.48 -61.22
CA GLN A 150 -12.65 -6.37 -61.35
C GLN A 150 -13.22 -5.79 -60.04
N LYS A 151 -14.13 -4.82 -60.15
CA LYS A 151 -14.79 -4.15 -59.01
C LYS A 151 -16.31 -4.33 -58.94
N LYS A 152 -16.91 -4.84 -60.06
CA LYS A 152 -18.37 -5.05 -60.17
C LYS A 152 -18.60 -6.38 -60.88
N ASP A 153 -19.75 -6.98 -60.58
CA ASP A 153 -20.22 -8.16 -61.32
C ASP A 153 -20.30 -7.86 -62.80
N ALA A 154 -19.74 -8.71 -63.59
CA ALA A 154 -19.71 -8.57 -65.05
C ALA A 154 -19.70 -9.92 -65.75
N PRO A 155 -20.49 -10.07 -66.85
CA PRO A 155 -20.38 -11.26 -67.67
C PRO A 155 -19.09 -11.23 -68.46
N MET A 156 -18.36 -12.35 -68.43
CA MET A 156 -17.16 -12.63 -69.16
C MET A 156 -17.49 -13.67 -70.26
N SER A 157 -17.25 -13.31 -71.50
CA SER A 157 -17.37 -14.24 -72.60
C SER A 157 -16.01 -14.87 -72.95
N VAL A 158 -15.94 -16.18 -72.89
CA VAL A 158 -14.78 -16.98 -73.27
C VAL A 158 -15.04 -17.55 -74.70
N SER A 159 -14.16 -17.26 -75.65
CA SER A 159 -14.26 -17.70 -77.02
C SER A 159 -12.95 -18.38 -77.40
N ILE A 160 -13.00 -19.71 -77.63
CA ILE A 160 -11.87 -20.53 -78.00
C ILE A 160 -12.32 -21.38 -79.23
N GLY A 161 -11.89 -20.98 -80.41
CA GLY A 161 -12.38 -21.57 -81.67
C GLY A 161 -13.89 -21.32 -81.82
N ASP A 162 -14.64 -22.39 -81.91
CA ASP A 162 -16.10 -22.40 -82.04
C ASP A 162 -16.85 -22.47 -80.70
N VAL A 163 -16.11 -22.67 -79.60
CA VAL A 163 -16.69 -22.61 -78.26
C VAL A 163 -16.92 -21.17 -77.80
N ARG A 164 -18.12 -20.91 -77.36
CA ARG A 164 -18.45 -19.65 -76.69
C ARG A 164 -19.20 -19.95 -75.43
N LYS A 165 -18.60 -19.59 -74.32
CA LYS A 165 -19.24 -19.69 -72.96
C LYS A 165 -19.30 -18.34 -72.29
N SER A 166 -20.39 -18.09 -71.62
CA SER A 166 -20.51 -16.94 -70.74
C SER A 166 -20.34 -17.38 -69.31
N ILE A 167 -19.47 -16.66 -68.60
CA ILE A 167 -19.17 -16.89 -67.16
C ILE A 167 -19.46 -15.58 -66.45
N GLU A 168 -20.19 -15.64 -65.39
CA GLU A 168 -20.42 -14.50 -64.54
C GLU A 168 -19.26 -14.31 -63.58
N LEU A 169 -18.55 -13.19 -63.68
CA LEU A 169 -17.48 -12.82 -62.73
C LEU A 169 -18.08 -12.14 -61.52
N ILE A 170 -17.82 -12.63 -60.32
CA ILE A 170 -18.26 -12.08 -59.03
C ILE A 170 -17.05 -11.63 -58.25
N PRO A 171 -16.69 -10.33 -58.31
CA PRO A 171 -15.58 -9.79 -57.53
C PRO A 171 -15.89 -9.83 -56.06
N THR A 172 -15.10 -10.54 -55.29
CA THR A 172 -15.34 -10.76 -53.85
C THR A 172 -14.10 -10.42 -53.07
N GLN A 173 -14.27 -9.70 -51.95
CA GLN A 173 -13.14 -9.41 -51.06
C GLN A 173 -12.56 -10.71 -50.52
N ARG A 174 -11.24 -10.73 -50.35
CA ARG A 174 -10.56 -11.88 -49.72
C ARG A 174 -10.98 -12.01 -48.27
N PRO A 175 -11.00 -13.19 -47.69
CA PRO A 175 -11.30 -13.38 -46.28
C PRO A 175 -10.23 -12.75 -45.44
N GLU A 176 -10.56 -11.65 -44.71
CA GLU A 176 -9.67 -10.95 -43.79
C GLU A 176 -9.88 -11.44 -42.37
N LEU A 177 -8.84 -11.31 -41.53
CA LEU A 177 -8.92 -11.63 -40.11
C LEU A 177 -9.83 -10.65 -39.40
N LYS A 178 -10.91 -11.11 -38.76
CA LYS A 178 -11.80 -10.33 -37.93
C LYS A 178 -11.38 -10.39 -36.46
N THR A 179 -11.23 -11.59 -35.91
CA THR A 179 -10.76 -11.82 -34.52
C THR A 179 -9.82 -13.01 -34.48
N LEU A 180 -8.81 -12.91 -33.62
CA LEU A 180 -7.97 -14.04 -33.24
C LEU A 180 -7.89 -14.06 -31.71
N GLN A 181 -8.38 -15.11 -31.12
CA GLN A 181 -8.38 -15.32 -29.68
C GLN A 181 -7.57 -16.54 -29.32
N ALA A 182 -6.71 -16.42 -28.32
CA ALA A 182 -6.04 -17.55 -27.69
C ALA A 182 -6.81 -17.93 -26.42
N LYS A 183 -7.35 -19.15 -26.39
CA LYS A 183 -7.90 -19.75 -25.18
C LYS A 183 -6.78 -20.47 -24.47
N LEU A 184 -6.55 -20.13 -23.21
CA LEU A 184 -5.48 -20.68 -22.40
C LEU A 184 -6.06 -21.57 -21.31
N THR A 185 -5.63 -22.81 -21.22
CA THR A 185 -5.81 -23.63 -20.02
C THR A 185 -4.48 -23.58 -19.28
N LEU A 186 -4.46 -22.82 -18.18
CA LEU A 186 -3.27 -22.65 -17.34
C LEU A 186 -2.90 -23.97 -16.64
N PRO A 187 -1.65 -24.13 -16.18
CA PRO A 187 -1.24 -25.29 -15.40
C PRO A 187 -2.09 -25.47 -14.13
N ASP A 188 -2.40 -26.72 -13.77
CA ASP A 188 -3.31 -27.08 -12.67
C ASP A 188 -2.90 -26.51 -11.30
N TYR A 189 -1.60 -26.27 -11.11
CA TYR A 189 -1.13 -25.70 -9.83
C TYR A 189 -1.65 -24.30 -9.55
N LEU A 190 -2.01 -23.50 -10.56
CA LEU A 190 -2.56 -22.16 -10.40
C LEU A 190 -4.01 -22.15 -9.91
N GLN A 191 -4.72 -23.28 -10.04
CA GLN A 191 -6.11 -23.47 -9.57
C GLN A 191 -7.12 -22.46 -10.16
N TYR A 192 -6.85 -21.91 -11.36
CA TYR A 192 -7.78 -21.02 -12.04
C TYR A 192 -9.06 -21.75 -12.43
N LYS A 193 -10.21 -21.12 -12.15
CA LYS A 193 -11.54 -21.67 -12.46
C LYS A 193 -11.98 -21.35 -13.87
N THR A 194 -11.49 -20.27 -14.43
CA THR A 194 -11.83 -19.76 -15.75
C THR A 194 -10.64 -19.90 -16.69
N GLU A 195 -10.91 -20.28 -17.94
CA GLU A 195 -9.89 -20.28 -18.98
C GLU A 195 -9.71 -18.84 -19.49
N PRO A 196 -8.55 -18.22 -19.31
CA PRO A 196 -8.29 -16.89 -19.85
C PRO A 196 -8.37 -16.90 -21.37
N VAL A 197 -9.03 -15.90 -21.95
CA VAL A 197 -9.10 -15.66 -23.39
C VAL A 197 -8.35 -14.38 -23.70
N ILE A 198 -7.28 -14.49 -24.49
CA ILE A 198 -6.44 -13.36 -24.85
C ILE A 198 -6.65 -13.02 -26.32
N GLU A 199 -6.84 -11.73 -26.63
CA GLU A 199 -6.88 -11.30 -28.02
C GLU A 199 -5.45 -11.27 -28.60
N ALA A 200 -5.26 -12.04 -29.69
CA ALA A 200 -3.97 -12.24 -30.36
C ALA A 200 -3.92 -11.59 -31.75
N ARG A 201 -4.84 -10.68 -32.08
CA ARG A 201 -4.92 -10.00 -33.38
C ARG A 201 -3.69 -9.18 -33.72
N SER A 202 -2.94 -8.73 -32.71
CA SER A 202 -1.65 -8.03 -32.90
C SER A 202 -0.55 -8.89 -33.50
N GLY A 203 -0.78 -10.19 -33.68
CA GLY A 203 0.22 -11.16 -34.16
C GLY A 203 1.18 -11.61 -33.05
N MET A 204 0.90 -11.30 -31.78
CA MET A 204 1.72 -11.69 -30.63
C MET A 204 0.84 -12.07 -29.45
N VAL A 205 1.21 -13.13 -28.74
CA VAL A 205 0.56 -13.56 -27.49
C VAL A 205 1.62 -14.09 -26.52
N SER A 206 1.48 -13.72 -25.25
CA SER A 206 2.32 -14.25 -24.17
C SER A 206 1.57 -15.34 -23.43
N VAL A 207 2.22 -16.48 -23.22
CA VAL A 207 1.63 -17.68 -22.62
C VAL A 207 2.55 -18.21 -21.53
N LEU A 208 1.99 -18.62 -20.40
CA LEU A 208 2.76 -19.26 -19.34
C LEU A 208 3.27 -20.64 -19.77
N THR A 209 4.51 -20.94 -19.44
CA THR A 209 5.13 -22.27 -19.66
C THR A 209 4.24 -23.38 -19.13
N GLY A 210 4.02 -24.42 -19.96
CA GLY A 210 3.20 -25.58 -19.60
C GLY A 210 1.68 -25.38 -19.77
N SER A 211 1.22 -24.20 -20.18
CA SER A 211 -0.18 -23.97 -20.51
C SER A 211 -0.57 -24.68 -21.80
N LYS A 212 -1.82 -25.15 -21.87
CA LYS A 212 -2.43 -25.63 -23.12
C LYS A 212 -3.10 -24.44 -23.81
N THR A 213 -2.74 -24.25 -25.08
CA THR A 213 -3.25 -23.12 -25.87
C THR A 213 -4.00 -23.61 -27.08
N SER A 214 -5.18 -23.06 -27.32
CA SER A 214 -5.93 -23.23 -28.55
C SER A 214 -6.30 -21.87 -29.13
N PHE A 215 -6.23 -21.75 -30.46
CA PHE A 215 -6.52 -20.51 -31.18
C PHE A 215 -7.88 -20.60 -31.85
N VAL A 216 -8.69 -19.55 -31.65
CA VAL A 216 -9.97 -19.36 -32.32
C VAL A 216 -9.84 -18.19 -33.28
N LEU A 217 -9.85 -18.48 -34.59
CA LEU A 217 -9.73 -17.50 -35.66
C LEU A 217 -11.06 -17.33 -36.36
N THR A 218 -11.57 -16.11 -36.40
CA THR A 218 -12.76 -15.74 -37.15
C THR A 218 -12.35 -14.81 -38.28
N ALA A 219 -12.72 -15.18 -39.50
CA ALA A 219 -12.53 -14.33 -40.68
C ALA A 219 -13.80 -13.51 -40.99
N SER A 220 -13.68 -12.53 -41.88
CA SER A 220 -14.79 -11.71 -42.39
C SER A 220 -15.87 -12.53 -43.13
N ARG A 221 -15.54 -13.77 -43.51
CA ARG A 221 -16.38 -14.70 -44.22
C ARG A 221 -16.17 -16.14 -43.71
N ALA A 222 -17.12 -17.01 -43.97
CA ALA A 222 -17.00 -18.42 -43.62
C ALA A 222 -15.83 -19.07 -44.37
N LEU A 223 -15.03 -19.85 -43.66
CA LEU A 223 -13.86 -20.53 -44.20
C LEU A 223 -14.18 -21.98 -44.58
N ALA A 224 -13.64 -22.44 -45.66
CA ALA A 224 -13.73 -23.83 -46.08
C ALA A 224 -12.43 -24.61 -45.76
N LYS A 225 -11.31 -23.93 -45.67
CA LYS A 225 -10.01 -24.55 -45.38
C LYS A 225 -9.16 -23.61 -44.55
N ALA A 226 -8.49 -24.14 -43.53
CA ALA A 226 -7.47 -23.43 -42.78
C ALA A 226 -6.32 -24.36 -42.43
N THR A 227 -5.12 -23.82 -42.39
CA THR A 227 -3.92 -24.53 -41.96
C THR A 227 -3.14 -23.70 -40.96
N MET A 228 -2.48 -24.39 -40.05
CA MET A 228 -1.49 -23.81 -39.12
C MET A 228 -0.20 -24.60 -39.33
N ASP A 229 0.87 -23.91 -39.70
CA ASP A 229 2.18 -24.53 -40.05
C ASP A 229 2.07 -25.65 -41.11
N GLY A 230 1.16 -25.47 -42.04
CA GLY A 230 0.87 -26.46 -43.10
C GLY A 230 -0.08 -27.60 -42.70
N ALA A 231 -0.37 -27.78 -41.40
CA ALA A 231 -1.31 -28.78 -40.90
C ALA A 231 -2.76 -28.27 -40.97
N ALA A 232 -3.68 -29.08 -41.50
CA ALA A 232 -5.09 -28.71 -41.58
C ALA A 232 -5.72 -28.55 -40.17
N GLN A 233 -6.47 -27.51 -39.99
CA GLN A 233 -7.15 -27.21 -38.72
C GLN A 233 -8.65 -27.44 -38.84
N PRO A 234 -9.30 -27.91 -37.75
CA PRO A 234 -10.74 -28.11 -37.72
C PRO A 234 -11.50 -26.78 -37.85
N LEU A 235 -12.60 -26.83 -38.60
CA LEU A 235 -13.51 -25.74 -38.83
C LEU A 235 -14.87 -26.05 -38.15
N VAL A 236 -15.31 -25.18 -37.26
CA VAL A 236 -16.63 -25.27 -36.61
C VAL A 236 -17.44 -24.06 -37.05
N SER A 237 -18.51 -24.30 -37.85
CA SER A 237 -19.33 -23.21 -38.38
C SER A 237 -18.54 -22.13 -39.16
N GLY A 238 -17.48 -22.53 -39.89
CA GLY A 238 -16.66 -21.60 -40.68
C GLY A 238 -15.66 -20.79 -39.85
N VAL A 239 -15.49 -21.13 -38.57
CA VAL A 239 -14.47 -20.56 -37.65
C VAL A 239 -13.37 -21.60 -37.44
N VAL A 240 -12.13 -21.17 -37.48
CA VAL A 240 -10.97 -22.06 -37.21
C VAL A 240 -10.84 -22.23 -35.70
N GLN A 241 -10.79 -23.45 -35.24
CA GLN A 241 -10.47 -23.78 -33.85
C GLN A 241 -9.33 -24.81 -33.85
N THR A 242 -8.15 -24.40 -33.40
CA THR A 242 -7.01 -25.30 -33.29
C THR A 242 -7.16 -26.28 -32.14
N THR A 243 -6.54 -27.44 -32.26
CA THR A 243 -6.44 -28.41 -31.16
C THR A 243 -5.58 -27.81 -30.06
N PRO A 244 -5.99 -27.94 -28.76
CA PRO A 244 -5.16 -27.49 -27.65
C PRO A 244 -3.79 -28.18 -27.65
N THR A 245 -2.72 -27.39 -27.63
CA THR A 245 -1.33 -27.87 -27.55
C THR A 245 -0.62 -27.31 -26.36
N VAL A 246 0.24 -28.09 -25.69
CA VAL A 246 1.06 -27.62 -24.59
C VAL A 246 2.20 -26.76 -25.15
N VAL A 247 2.38 -25.58 -24.59
CA VAL A 247 3.41 -24.63 -25.01
C VAL A 247 4.55 -24.63 -23.98
N GLU A 248 5.70 -25.15 -24.39
CA GLU A 248 6.92 -25.21 -23.58
C GLU A 248 7.98 -24.19 -24.02
N LYS A 249 7.97 -23.81 -25.29
CA LYS A 249 8.95 -22.90 -25.89
C LYS A 249 8.27 -21.87 -26.77
N SER A 250 8.86 -20.71 -26.87
CA SER A 250 8.40 -19.68 -27.79
C SER A 250 8.48 -20.18 -29.23
N ALA A 251 7.41 -19.97 -30.00
CA ALA A 251 7.27 -20.39 -31.38
C ALA A 251 6.55 -19.34 -32.22
N GLU A 252 6.74 -19.43 -33.53
CA GLU A 252 6.02 -18.61 -34.49
C GLU A 252 5.14 -19.53 -35.33
N HIS A 253 3.84 -19.29 -35.35
CA HIS A 253 2.85 -20.07 -36.06
C HIS A 253 2.37 -19.30 -37.29
N ARG A 254 2.32 -19.98 -38.45
CA ARG A 254 1.85 -19.44 -39.71
C ARG A 254 0.44 -19.96 -40.00
N PHE A 255 -0.54 -19.06 -40.02
CA PHE A 255 -1.93 -19.35 -40.37
C PHE A 255 -2.21 -18.95 -41.80
N GLU A 256 -2.81 -19.89 -42.59
CA GLU A 256 -3.33 -19.67 -43.91
C GLU A 256 -4.76 -20.20 -43.99
N TRP A 257 -5.62 -19.47 -44.69
CA TRP A 257 -7.03 -19.88 -44.85
C TRP A 257 -7.59 -19.53 -46.21
N ALA A 258 -8.62 -20.25 -46.61
CA ALA A 258 -9.38 -20.00 -47.83
C ALA A 258 -10.89 -20.11 -47.54
N ASP A 259 -11.68 -19.31 -48.23
CA ASP A 259 -13.12 -19.34 -48.15
C ASP A 259 -13.71 -20.48 -49.03
N GLU A 260 -15.03 -20.59 -49.05
CA GLU A 260 -15.78 -21.58 -49.84
C GLU A 260 -15.55 -21.42 -51.35
N HIS A 261 -15.09 -20.27 -51.80
CA HIS A 261 -14.79 -19.99 -53.20
C HIS A 261 -13.31 -20.20 -53.57
N GLY A 262 -12.50 -20.63 -52.60
CA GLY A 262 -11.07 -20.86 -52.80
C GLY A 262 -10.21 -19.59 -52.73
N LEU A 263 -10.80 -18.42 -52.35
CA LEU A 263 -10.05 -17.20 -52.16
C LEU A 263 -9.25 -17.30 -50.87
N GLN A 264 -7.94 -17.17 -51.01
CA GLN A 264 -7.03 -17.14 -49.83
C GLN A 264 -6.90 -15.75 -49.26
N ALA A 265 -6.47 -15.64 -47.99
CA ALA A 265 -6.01 -14.39 -47.45
C ALA A 265 -4.88 -13.80 -48.32
N ARG A 266 -4.73 -12.48 -48.29
CA ARG A 266 -3.72 -11.78 -49.10
C ARG A 266 -2.31 -12.13 -48.62
N GLU A 267 -2.12 -12.18 -47.29
CA GLU A 267 -0.87 -12.55 -46.65
C GLU A 267 -1.15 -13.56 -45.55
N PRO A 268 -0.24 -14.51 -45.29
CA PRO A 268 -0.37 -15.41 -44.15
C PRO A 268 -0.26 -14.62 -42.83
N LEU A 269 -1.01 -15.02 -41.84
CA LEU A 269 -0.88 -14.45 -40.49
C LEU A 269 0.27 -15.15 -39.77
N LEU A 270 1.26 -14.38 -39.33
CA LEU A 270 2.32 -14.85 -38.45
C LEU A 270 1.94 -14.51 -36.98
N LEU A 271 1.74 -15.55 -36.20
CA LEU A 271 1.44 -15.41 -34.74
C LEU A 271 2.65 -15.84 -33.93
N LYS A 272 3.26 -14.89 -33.24
CA LYS A 272 4.36 -15.14 -32.32
C LYS A 272 3.83 -15.48 -30.95
N VAL A 273 4.05 -16.68 -30.47
CA VAL A 273 3.73 -17.15 -29.14
C VAL A 273 4.99 -17.01 -28.28
N ASN A 274 5.01 -16.06 -27.37
CA ASN A 274 6.09 -15.87 -26.40
C ASN A 274 5.77 -16.66 -25.13
N VAL A 275 6.69 -17.51 -24.71
CA VAL A 275 6.58 -18.23 -23.43
C VAL A 275 7.16 -17.38 -22.33
N VAL A 276 6.38 -17.21 -21.27
CA VAL A 276 6.77 -16.50 -20.06
C VAL A 276 6.86 -17.51 -18.91
N GLU A 277 7.90 -17.42 -18.13
CA GLU A 277 8.00 -18.21 -16.90
C GLU A 277 7.21 -17.50 -15.79
N ASP A 278 6.62 -18.28 -14.90
CA ASP A 278 5.99 -17.83 -13.69
C ASP A 278 7.02 -17.16 -12.78
N ALA A 279 6.88 -15.85 -12.55
CA ALA A 279 7.80 -15.07 -11.74
C ALA A 279 7.59 -15.38 -10.23
N ALA A 280 8.59 -15.12 -9.41
CA ALA A 280 8.44 -15.23 -7.97
C ALA A 280 7.65 -14.03 -7.42
N PRO A 281 6.80 -14.23 -6.39
CA PRO A 281 6.07 -13.14 -5.78
C PRO A 281 7.01 -12.09 -5.19
N ARG A 282 6.54 -10.84 -5.15
CA ARG A 282 7.23 -9.75 -4.47
C ARG A 282 6.48 -9.44 -3.18
N VAL A 283 7.22 -9.24 -2.11
CA VAL A 283 6.65 -8.87 -0.81
C VAL A 283 7.35 -7.65 -0.26
N LEU A 284 6.55 -6.70 0.18
CA LEU A 284 6.99 -5.50 0.86
C LEU A 284 6.29 -5.42 2.21
N ALA A 285 7.07 -5.29 3.27
CA ALA A 285 6.57 -5.01 4.60
C ALA A 285 6.94 -3.57 4.95
N ARG A 286 5.95 -2.78 5.39
CA ARG A 286 6.12 -1.37 5.76
C ARG A 286 5.80 -1.16 7.21
N ARG A 287 6.62 -0.32 7.85
CA ARG A 287 6.45 0.15 9.19
C ARG A 287 7.22 1.45 9.38
N ASP A 288 6.80 2.28 10.33
CA ASP A 288 7.40 3.59 10.60
C ASP A 288 8.85 3.49 11.12
N GLU A 289 9.16 2.46 11.93
CA GLU A 289 10.47 2.26 12.54
C GLU A 289 11.02 0.87 12.21
N GLN A 290 12.28 0.79 11.75
CA GLN A 290 12.94 -0.49 11.45
C GLN A 290 13.41 -1.23 12.70
N GLU A 291 13.70 -0.50 13.78
CA GLU A 291 14.10 -1.03 15.07
C GLU A 291 13.20 -0.46 16.17
N GLN A 292 12.60 -1.30 16.95
CA GLN A 292 11.69 -0.87 18.00
C GLN A 292 11.77 -1.74 19.25
N VAL A 293 11.63 -1.09 20.41
CA VAL A 293 11.39 -1.75 21.69
C VAL A 293 9.89 -1.94 21.90
N VAL A 294 9.52 -3.16 22.26
CA VAL A 294 8.11 -3.57 22.47
C VAL A 294 8.00 -4.37 23.78
N LEU A 295 6.85 -4.25 24.42
CA LEU A 295 6.53 -5.07 25.59
C LEU A 295 6.10 -6.48 25.13
N GLU A 296 6.33 -7.49 25.97
CA GLU A 296 5.96 -8.89 25.68
C GLU A 296 4.47 -9.09 25.36
N GLY A 297 3.57 -8.28 25.94
CA GLY A 297 2.12 -8.29 25.68
C GLY A 297 1.67 -7.35 24.58
N GLU A 298 2.57 -6.57 24.00
CA GLU A 298 2.23 -5.56 23.00
C GLU A 298 2.08 -6.17 21.61
N THR A 299 0.99 -5.83 20.91
CA THR A 299 0.78 -6.25 19.53
C THR A 299 1.39 -5.24 18.56
N VAL A 300 2.29 -5.74 17.73
CA VAL A 300 2.97 -5.01 16.66
C VAL A 300 2.22 -5.24 15.35
N THR A 301 1.85 -4.18 14.66
CA THR A 301 1.16 -4.24 13.36
C THR A 301 2.13 -3.85 12.25
N ILE A 302 2.14 -4.59 11.16
CA ILE A 302 2.97 -4.40 9.97
C ILE A 302 2.08 -4.39 8.74
N ASP A 303 2.18 -3.36 7.91
CA ASP A 303 1.50 -3.32 6.62
C ASP A 303 2.27 -4.20 5.63
N LEU A 304 1.63 -5.29 5.19
CA LEU A 304 2.18 -6.28 4.28
C LEU A 304 1.51 -6.15 2.92
N GLU A 305 2.31 -5.82 1.90
CA GLU A 305 1.90 -5.77 0.51
C GLU A 305 2.61 -6.87 -0.26
N GLY A 306 1.87 -7.61 -1.06
CA GLY A 306 2.42 -8.64 -1.94
C GLY A 306 1.86 -8.51 -3.34
N SER A 307 2.67 -8.79 -4.36
CA SER A 307 2.24 -8.83 -5.76
C SER A 307 2.85 -10.00 -6.49
N ASP A 308 2.07 -10.62 -7.38
CA ASP A 308 2.44 -11.76 -8.19
C ASP A 308 1.75 -11.72 -9.54
N ASP A 309 2.33 -12.35 -10.56
CA ASP A 309 1.79 -12.33 -11.92
C ASP A 309 0.59 -13.29 -12.11
N PHE A 310 0.49 -14.35 -11.30
CA PHE A 310 -0.59 -15.33 -11.36
C PHE A 310 -1.39 -15.53 -10.07
N GLY A 311 -1.00 -14.87 -9.00
CA GLY A 311 -1.74 -14.86 -7.74
C GLY A 311 -0.96 -15.41 -6.56
N ILE A 312 -1.18 -14.79 -5.41
CA ILE A 312 -0.56 -15.15 -4.15
C ILE A 312 -1.42 -16.19 -3.44
N LYS A 313 -0.80 -17.26 -2.98
CA LYS A 313 -1.48 -18.34 -2.24
C LYS A 313 -1.71 -18.00 -0.79
N ARG A 314 -0.69 -17.46 -0.13
CA ARG A 314 -0.74 -17.00 1.26
C ARG A 314 0.42 -16.09 1.58
N ALA A 315 0.25 -15.22 2.58
CA ALA A 315 1.29 -14.36 3.10
C ALA A 315 1.19 -14.23 4.62
N GLY A 316 2.29 -13.87 5.26
CA GLY A 316 2.35 -13.75 6.70
C GLY A 316 3.67 -13.18 7.21
N LEU A 317 3.94 -13.43 8.49
CA LEU A 317 5.15 -13.02 9.18
C LEU A 317 5.97 -14.24 9.58
N GLU A 318 7.27 -14.10 9.52
CA GLU A 318 8.22 -15.06 10.12
C GLU A 318 9.17 -14.30 11.06
N TRP A 319 9.54 -14.91 12.16
CA TRP A 319 10.48 -14.33 13.12
C TRP A 319 11.57 -15.29 13.50
N LYS A 320 12.73 -14.72 13.80
CA LYS A 320 13.89 -15.46 14.24
C LYS A 320 14.60 -14.70 15.34
N GLY A 321 14.83 -15.37 16.48
CA GLY A 321 15.62 -14.83 17.58
C GLY A 321 17.06 -14.55 17.14
N VAL A 322 17.59 -13.40 17.55
CA VAL A 322 19.00 -13.07 17.36
C VAL A 322 19.79 -13.67 18.52
N PRO A 323 20.82 -14.49 18.28
CA PRO A 323 21.64 -15.05 19.35
C PRO A 323 22.33 -13.93 20.15
N GLY A 324 22.05 -13.85 21.44
CA GLY A 324 22.74 -12.95 22.38
C GLY A 324 23.73 -13.75 23.24
N GLU A 325 24.72 -13.08 23.82
CA GLU A 325 25.74 -13.72 24.67
C GLU A 325 25.16 -14.32 25.97
N SER A 326 23.99 -13.83 26.43
CA SER A 326 23.39 -14.22 27.72
C SER A 326 21.85 -14.20 27.66
N GLY A 327 21.24 -14.65 26.55
CA GLY A 327 19.80 -14.61 26.34
C GLY A 327 19.13 -16.00 26.28
N PRO A 328 17.79 -16.04 26.27
CA PRO A 328 17.04 -17.26 26.02
C PRO A 328 17.41 -17.87 24.66
N LYS A 329 17.17 -19.18 24.49
CA LYS A 329 17.43 -19.84 23.19
C LYS A 329 16.68 -19.10 22.07
N PRO A 330 17.36 -18.84 20.94
CA PRO A 330 16.72 -18.18 19.82
C PRO A 330 15.49 -18.97 19.37
N VAL A 331 14.33 -18.33 19.42
CA VAL A 331 13.06 -18.92 18.99
C VAL A 331 12.81 -18.50 17.55
N GLN A 332 12.32 -19.43 16.74
CA GLN A 332 11.85 -19.12 15.39
C GLN A 332 10.41 -19.61 15.23
N GLY A 333 9.63 -18.86 14.47
CA GLY A 333 8.24 -19.19 14.20
C GLY A 333 7.69 -18.41 13.03
N GLU A 334 6.46 -18.72 12.68
CA GLU A 334 5.75 -18.05 11.59
C GLU A 334 4.26 -17.90 11.91
N SER A 335 3.63 -16.90 11.30
CA SER A 335 2.19 -16.72 11.31
C SER A 335 1.68 -16.47 9.89
N ILE A 336 0.45 -16.92 9.62
CA ILE A 336 -0.27 -16.61 8.38
C ILE A 336 -1.16 -15.42 8.68
N ALA A 337 -0.97 -14.33 7.90
CA ALA A 337 -1.76 -13.12 8.02
C ALA A 337 -2.93 -13.09 7.02
N THR A 338 -2.77 -13.74 5.87
CA THR A 338 -3.84 -13.81 4.87
C THR A 338 -3.73 -15.05 4.01
N ALA A 339 -4.91 -15.57 3.62
CA ALA A 339 -5.03 -16.45 2.48
C ALA A 339 -5.15 -15.58 1.22
N GLY A 340 -4.49 -16.01 0.16
CA GLY A 340 -4.74 -15.47 -1.17
C GLY A 340 -5.81 -16.25 -1.90
N GLU A 341 -6.11 -15.82 -3.11
CA GLU A 341 -7.04 -16.49 -4.02
C GLU A 341 -6.35 -16.65 -5.38
N PRO A 342 -6.64 -17.75 -6.11
CA PRO A 342 -6.25 -17.84 -7.50
C PRO A 342 -6.76 -16.61 -8.27
N GLU A 343 -6.00 -16.10 -9.22
CA GLU A 343 -6.31 -14.90 -10.02
C GLU A 343 -6.12 -13.55 -9.29
N LYS A 344 -6.04 -13.51 -7.94
CA LYS A 344 -5.79 -12.30 -7.17
C LYS A 344 -4.29 -12.02 -7.10
N LYS A 345 -3.85 -11.08 -7.91
CA LYS A 345 -2.43 -10.76 -8.11
C LYS A 345 -1.82 -9.94 -6.98
N ASP A 346 -2.61 -9.08 -6.36
CA ASP A 346 -2.17 -8.15 -5.33
C ASP A 346 -2.88 -8.43 -4.01
N ILE A 347 -2.12 -8.36 -2.94
CA ILE A 347 -2.64 -8.40 -1.57
C ILE A 347 -2.10 -7.21 -0.79
N ALA A 348 -2.95 -6.63 0.05
CA ALA A 348 -2.57 -5.64 1.05
C ALA A 348 -3.28 -6.00 2.35
N VAL A 349 -2.52 -6.28 3.40
CA VAL A 349 -3.05 -6.74 4.68
C VAL A 349 -2.20 -6.21 5.84
N LYS A 350 -2.84 -5.98 6.98
CA LYS A 350 -2.15 -5.73 8.24
C LYS A 350 -1.85 -7.07 8.91
N ALA A 351 -0.58 -7.39 9.04
CA ALA A 351 -0.12 -8.56 9.76
C ALA A 351 0.29 -8.17 11.18
N THR A 352 0.00 -9.01 12.17
CA THR A 352 0.24 -8.71 13.57
C THR A 352 1.18 -9.72 14.22
N PHE A 353 2.06 -9.23 15.09
CA PHE A 353 2.94 -10.03 15.94
C PHE A 353 2.72 -9.65 17.40
N ASN A 354 2.62 -10.65 18.28
CA ASN A 354 2.53 -10.46 19.72
C ASN A 354 3.34 -11.56 20.42
N ALA A 355 4.34 -11.16 21.21
CA ALA A 355 5.28 -12.11 21.77
C ALA A 355 4.64 -13.13 22.70
N LEU A 356 3.68 -12.71 23.55
CA LEU A 356 2.97 -13.64 24.44
C LEU A 356 2.08 -14.62 23.66
N ARG A 357 1.32 -14.11 22.67
CA ARG A 357 0.47 -14.94 21.80
C ARG A 357 1.29 -15.96 21.01
N ASP A 358 2.43 -15.53 20.49
CA ASP A 358 3.27 -16.28 19.56
C ASP A 358 4.35 -17.11 20.31
N GLY A 359 4.32 -17.11 21.66
CA GLY A 359 5.19 -17.93 22.51
C GLY A 359 6.67 -17.52 22.49
N VAL A 360 6.94 -16.23 22.26
CA VAL A 360 8.30 -15.69 22.20
C VAL A 360 8.65 -15.04 23.52
N ALA A 361 9.64 -15.61 24.23
CA ALA A 361 10.16 -14.99 25.44
C ALA A 361 10.91 -13.67 25.14
N PRO A 362 11.03 -12.75 26.12
CA PRO A 362 11.75 -11.50 25.96
C PRO A 362 13.15 -11.69 25.40
N GLN A 363 13.37 -11.21 24.18
CA GLN A 363 14.63 -11.29 23.43
C GLN A 363 14.58 -10.37 22.21
N THR A 364 15.72 -10.18 21.57
CA THR A 364 15.77 -9.50 20.26
C THR A 364 15.42 -10.48 19.15
N ILE A 365 14.51 -10.11 18.26
CA ILE A 365 14.12 -10.92 17.10
C ILE A 365 14.24 -10.12 15.81
N GLU A 366 14.52 -10.81 14.72
CA GLU A 366 14.30 -10.35 13.35
C GLU A 366 12.91 -10.81 12.91
N LEU A 367 12.08 -9.86 12.48
CA LEU A 367 10.74 -10.10 11.96
C LEU A 367 10.70 -9.74 10.48
N ARG A 368 10.14 -10.61 9.64
CA ARG A 368 10.05 -10.43 8.19
C ARG A 368 8.67 -10.78 7.70
N GLY A 369 8.21 -10.04 6.68
CA GLY A 369 7.06 -10.47 5.89
C GLY A 369 7.47 -11.51 4.86
N TRP A 370 6.61 -12.49 4.61
CA TRP A 370 6.80 -13.49 3.56
C TRP A 370 5.54 -13.65 2.70
N ALA A 371 5.74 -14.06 1.44
CA ALA A 371 4.65 -14.44 0.54
C ALA A 371 5.01 -15.72 -0.22
N GLU A 372 4.01 -16.54 -0.49
CA GLU A 372 4.09 -17.81 -1.21
C GLU A 372 3.07 -17.80 -2.35
N ASP A 373 3.49 -18.18 -3.54
CA ASP A 373 2.64 -18.37 -4.69
C ASP A 373 2.10 -19.81 -4.78
N TYR A 374 1.46 -20.13 -5.90
CA TYR A 374 0.91 -21.46 -6.15
C TYR A 374 1.93 -22.45 -6.75
N LYS A 375 3.13 -21.98 -7.18
CA LYS A 375 4.12 -22.83 -7.83
C LYS A 375 4.80 -23.79 -6.85
N PRO A 376 4.65 -25.10 -7.04
CA PRO A 376 5.22 -26.09 -6.13
C PRO A 376 6.76 -26.03 -6.10
N GLY A 377 7.34 -26.17 -4.91
CA GLY A 377 8.80 -26.24 -4.75
C GLY A 377 9.55 -24.92 -4.90
N ARG A 378 8.84 -23.81 -4.98
CA ARG A 378 9.45 -22.48 -4.98
C ARG A 378 9.67 -22.01 -3.53
N ASP A 379 10.81 -21.37 -3.29
CA ASP A 379 11.09 -20.71 -2.02
C ASP A 379 10.21 -19.46 -1.86
N ARG A 380 9.82 -19.19 -0.61
CA ARG A 380 9.02 -18.00 -0.24
C ARG A 380 9.79 -16.73 -0.51
N ALA A 381 9.13 -15.72 -1.03
CA ALA A 381 9.65 -14.37 -1.06
C ALA A 381 9.62 -13.75 0.35
N ARG A 382 10.65 -12.98 0.68
CA ARG A 382 10.83 -12.36 2.00
C ARG A 382 11.10 -10.88 1.88
N SER A 383 10.54 -10.10 2.81
CA SER A 383 10.86 -8.67 2.95
C SER A 383 12.20 -8.46 3.68
N PRO A 384 12.75 -7.25 3.67
CA PRO A 384 13.77 -6.85 4.63
C PRO A 384 13.32 -7.11 6.07
N ALA A 385 14.27 -7.34 6.98
CA ALA A 385 13.99 -7.59 8.39
C ALA A 385 13.71 -6.31 9.17
N PHE A 386 12.79 -6.39 10.13
CA PHE A 386 12.64 -5.44 11.23
C PHE A 386 13.24 -6.04 12.48
N VAL A 387 13.88 -5.23 13.30
CA VAL A 387 14.43 -5.67 14.58
C VAL A 387 13.48 -5.26 15.70
N LEU A 388 13.02 -6.24 16.47
CA LEU A 388 12.19 -6.00 17.64
C LEU A 388 12.95 -6.43 18.91
N HIS A 389 13.06 -5.51 19.87
CA HIS A 389 13.58 -5.79 21.21
C HIS A 389 12.39 -6.03 22.15
N ILE A 390 12.06 -7.29 22.35
CA ILE A 390 10.97 -7.68 23.25
C ILE A 390 11.49 -7.60 24.68
N MET A 391 10.84 -6.79 25.51
CA MET A 391 11.22 -6.55 26.88
C MET A 391 10.12 -6.89 27.87
N THR A 392 10.51 -7.30 29.07
CA THR A 392 9.60 -7.35 30.21
C THR A 392 9.18 -5.91 30.61
N LYS A 393 8.12 -5.79 31.40
CA LYS A 393 7.69 -4.48 31.94
C LYS A 393 8.80 -3.80 32.74
N ASP A 394 9.55 -4.56 33.52
CA ASP A 394 10.63 -4.06 34.36
C ASP A 394 11.86 -3.61 33.53
N ASP A 395 12.26 -4.40 32.53
CA ASP A 395 13.37 -4.03 31.63
C ASP A 395 13.01 -2.83 30.76
N HIS A 396 11.76 -2.76 30.29
CA HIS A 396 11.26 -1.59 29.57
C HIS A 396 11.26 -0.32 30.45
N ALA A 397 10.90 -0.43 31.74
CA ALA A 397 10.95 0.69 32.63
C ALA A 397 12.38 1.21 32.85
N LEU A 398 13.35 0.28 32.93
CA LEU A 398 14.78 0.62 33.02
C LEU A 398 15.25 1.35 31.75
N TRP A 399 15.03 0.73 30.60
CA TRP A 399 15.36 1.30 29.29
C TRP A 399 14.74 2.69 29.11
N MET A 400 13.50 2.88 29.57
CA MET A 400 12.80 4.17 29.50
C MET A 400 13.47 5.23 30.38
N THR A 401 13.89 4.87 31.61
CA THR A 401 14.59 5.82 32.49
C THR A 401 15.95 6.23 31.95
N GLU A 402 16.68 5.32 31.31
CA GLU A 402 17.94 5.63 30.63
C GLU A 402 17.73 6.61 29.46
N ASN A 403 16.72 6.37 28.62
CA ASN A 403 16.41 7.26 27.53
C ASN A 403 15.91 8.63 28.00
N MET A 404 15.14 8.68 29.10
CA MET A 404 14.75 9.92 29.71
C MET A 404 15.96 10.70 30.24
N SER A 405 16.96 10.01 30.79
CA SER A 405 18.20 10.64 31.23
C SER A 405 18.96 11.30 30.06
N LYS A 406 19.10 10.59 28.93
CA LYS A 406 19.71 11.11 27.70
C LYS A 406 18.93 12.30 27.16
N TRP A 407 17.60 12.19 27.12
CA TRP A 407 16.71 13.25 26.67
C TRP A 407 16.82 14.51 27.58
N LEU A 408 16.87 14.33 28.89
CA LEU A 408 17.07 15.43 29.84
C LEU A 408 18.44 16.11 29.66
N GLN A 409 19.49 15.35 29.36
CA GLN A 409 20.78 15.92 29.03
C GLN A 409 20.72 16.79 27.77
N ALA A 410 20.06 16.33 26.71
CA ALA A 410 19.87 17.12 25.50
C ALA A 410 19.02 18.40 25.75
N ALA A 411 18.02 18.33 26.66
CA ALA A 411 17.25 19.50 27.08
C ALA A 411 18.14 20.52 27.82
N ARG A 412 19.05 20.04 28.65
CA ARG A 412 20.04 20.90 29.35
C ARG A 412 21.01 21.57 28.38
N GLU A 413 21.54 20.83 27.41
CA GLU A 413 22.43 21.39 26.37
C GLU A 413 21.73 22.50 25.59
N THR A 414 20.44 22.30 25.28
CA THR A 414 19.60 23.31 24.62
C THR A 414 19.37 24.53 25.50
N TYR A 415 19.14 24.35 26.79
CA TYR A 415 19.04 25.42 27.77
C TYR A 415 20.34 26.22 27.93
N GLU A 416 21.49 25.54 28.03
CA GLU A 416 22.81 26.17 28.11
C GLU A 416 23.17 26.95 26.83
N HIS A 417 22.67 26.44 25.67
CA HIS A 417 22.82 27.20 24.44
C HIS A 417 22.02 28.49 24.48
N GLU A 418 20.79 28.43 24.99
CA GLU A 418 19.91 29.59 25.15
C GLU A 418 20.52 30.62 26.12
N GLN A 419 21.14 30.17 27.19
CA GLN A 419 21.85 31.07 28.14
C GLN A 419 22.99 31.82 27.42
N ARG A 420 23.76 31.12 26.55
CA ARG A 420 24.83 31.79 25.80
C ARG A 420 24.29 32.81 24.80
N LEU A 421 23.16 32.52 24.16
CA LEU A 421 22.48 33.46 23.26
C LEU A 421 22.05 34.72 24.03
N HIS A 422 21.45 34.51 25.21
CA HIS A 422 21.03 35.62 26.08
C HIS A 422 22.19 36.49 26.53
N GLU A 423 23.31 35.89 26.92
CA GLU A 423 24.52 36.62 27.37
C GLU A 423 25.08 37.45 26.19
N THR A 424 25.18 36.88 24.98
CA THR A 424 25.61 37.62 23.80
C THR A 424 24.65 38.76 23.45
N ASN A 425 23.33 38.56 23.57
CA ASN A 425 22.35 39.61 23.33
C ASN A 425 22.44 40.73 24.34
N ARG A 426 22.72 40.37 25.60
CA ARG A 426 22.97 41.34 26.68
C ARG A 426 24.23 42.18 26.47
N GLU A 427 25.33 41.55 26.01
CA GLU A 427 26.55 42.28 25.65
C GLU A 427 26.28 43.29 24.52
N MET A 428 25.47 42.89 23.51
CA MET A 428 25.08 43.79 22.42
C MET A 428 24.19 44.93 22.90
N ARG A 429 23.28 44.71 23.86
CA ARG A 429 22.45 45.77 24.47
C ARG A 429 23.29 46.85 25.16
N ASP A 430 24.39 46.43 25.84
CA ASP A 430 25.23 47.35 26.61
C ASP A 430 26.10 48.22 25.71
N MET A 431 26.08 48.00 24.38
CA MET A 431 26.74 48.85 23.39
C MET A 431 26.02 50.19 23.24
N LYS A 432 26.76 51.23 22.83
CA LYS A 432 26.14 52.53 22.49
C LYS A 432 25.25 52.39 21.25
N ALA A 433 24.18 53.18 21.17
CA ALA A 433 23.24 53.14 20.04
C ALA A 433 23.91 53.30 18.68
N GLU A 434 24.92 54.20 18.59
CA GLU A 434 25.71 54.43 17.36
C GLU A 434 26.60 53.24 16.98
N GLU A 435 27.09 52.47 17.92
CA GLU A 435 27.84 51.22 17.72
C GLU A 435 26.92 50.08 17.30
N LEU A 436 25.74 49.99 17.91
CA LEU A 436 24.74 48.97 17.60
C LEU A 436 24.19 49.11 16.19
N ASP A 437 24.10 50.39 15.71
CA ASP A 437 23.60 50.69 14.37
C ASP A 437 24.64 50.43 13.26
N ARG A 438 25.89 50.09 13.58
CA ARG A 438 26.89 49.68 12.56
C ARG A 438 26.48 48.42 11.84
N PRO A 439 26.73 48.32 10.50
CA PRO A 439 26.32 47.15 9.72
C PRO A 439 26.85 45.83 10.27
N GLU A 440 28.00 45.80 10.87
CA GLU A 440 28.62 44.62 11.47
C GLU A 440 27.82 44.09 12.67
N ASN A 441 27.37 45.00 13.57
CA ASN A 441 26.60 44.62 14.75
C ASN A 441 25.15 44.25 14.38
N ARG A 442 24.58 44.92 13.36
CA ARG A 442 23.29 44.55 12.80
C ARG A 442 23.32 43.12 12.22
N ARG A 443 24.39 42.74 11.52
CA ARG A 443 24.63 41.36 11.05
C ARG A 443 24.75 40.37 12.21
N LYS A 444 25.43 40.75 13.30
CA LYS A 444 25.49 39.91 14.51
C LYS A 444 24.11 39.69 15.14
N ILE A 445 23.28 40.73 15.23
CA ILE A 445 21.90 40.58 15.73
C ILE A 445 21.10 39.68 14.81
N ALA A 446 21.24 39.79 13.48
CA ALA A 446 20.58 38.89 12.55
C ALA A 446 21.09 37.43 12.68
N GLN A 447 22.39 37.23 12.96
CA GLN A 447 22.94 35.89 13.27
C GLN A 447 22.38 35.34 14.59
N GLN A 448 22.21 36.18 15.62
CA GLN A 448 21.57 35.78 16.88
C GLN A 448 20.11 35.37 16.64
N ALA A 449 19.36 36.11 15.81
CA ALA A 449 18.00 35.75 15.47
C ALA A 449 17.92 34.37 14.74
N ALA A 450 18.88 34.10 13.86
CA ALA A 450 18.96 32.80 13.19
C ALA A 450 19.37 31.67 14.15
N ALA A 451 20.29 31.95 15.09
CA ALA A 451 20.73 30.99 16.10
C ALA A 451 19.58 30.69 17.10
N GLU A 452 18.77 31.68 17.45
CA GLU A 452 17.56 31.53 18.29
C GLU A 452 16.53 30.64 17.57
N SER A 453 16.27 30.89 16.27
CA SER A 453 15.38 30.04 15.48
C SER A 453 15.89 28.60 15.40
N ALA A 454 17.19 28.39 15.20
CA ALA A 454 17.78 27.05 15.16
C ALA A 454 17.72 26.35 16.53
N ASN A 455 17.81 27.09 17.64
CA ASN A 455 17.65 26.55 18.98
C ASN A 455 16.17 26.17 19.26
N ALA A 456 15.21 26.95 18.76
CA ALA A 456 13.79 26.63 18.79
C ALA A 456 13.49 25.31 18.04
N ASP A 457 14.02 25.14 16.84
CA ASP A 457 13.87 23.90 16.06
C ASP A 457 14.51 22.68 16.75
N ARG A 458 15.63 22.88 17.46
CA ARG A 458 16.26 21.83 18.27
C ARG A 458 15.35 21.42 19.43
N LEU A 459 14.79 22.40 20.12
CA LEU A 459 13.85 22.13 21.23
C LEU A 459 12.56 21.48 20.73
N ASP A 460 12.06 21.85 19.56
CA ASP A 460 10.86 21.22 18.99
C ASP A 460 11.11 19.75 18.64
N ARG A 461 12.24 19.40 18.03
CA ARG A 461 12.62 17.98 17.81
C ARG A 461 12.70 17.22 19.14
N LEU A 462 13.26 17.85 20.16
CA LEU A 462 13.34 17.26 21.50
C LEU A 462 11.96 17.04 22.11
N ASN A 463 11.01 17.95 21.91
CA ASN A 463 9.62 17.81 22.33
C ASN A 463 8.92 16.62 21.66
N ASN A 464 9.14 16.45 20.37
CA ASN A 464 8.57 15.33 19.63
C ASN A 464 9.13 13.99 20.12
N ALA A 465 10.42 13.93 20.44
CA ALA A 465 11.03 12.75 21.07
C ALA A 465 10.44 12.50 22.48
N GLY A 466 10.27 13.56 23.29
CA GLY A 466 9.64 13.48 24.62
C GLY A 466 8.21 12.96 24.57
N ARG A 467 7.40 13.40 23.59
CA ARG A 467 6.04 12.88 23.37
C ARG A 467 6.06 11.38 23.07
N LYS A 468 6.88 10.93 22.13
CA LYS A 468 6.99 9.50 21.80
C LYS A 468 7.40 8.67 23.01
N MET A 469 8.32 9.18 23.85
CA MET A 469 8.73 8.48 25.07
C MET A 469 7.59 8.38 26.08
N ILE A 470 6.75 9.43 26.25
CA ILE A 470 5.58 9.35 27.13
C ILE A 470 4.55 8.36 26.58
N GLU A 471 4.32 8.32 25.27
CA GLU A 471 3.43 7.37 24.63
C GLU A 471 3.92 5.92 24.83
N GLN A 472 5.23 5.68 24.76
CA GLN A 472 5.82 4.38 25.09
C GLN A 472 5.70 4.05 26.58
N ALA A 473 5.98 5.00 27.46
CA ALA A 473 5.83 4.80 28.90
C ALA A 473 4.38 4.52 29.32
N ALA A 474 3.40 5.16 28.65
CA ALA A 474 1.97 4.97 28.91
C ALA A 474 1.48 3.54 28.61
N ARG A 475 2.20 2.78 27.77
CA ARG A 475 1.87 1.37 27.48
C ARG A 475 2.28 0.44 28.61
N ASN A 476 3.20 0.88 29.48
CA ASN A 476 3.71 0.10 30.60
C ASN A 476 3.02 0.54 31.90
N ASP A 477 2.20 -0.34 32.47
CA ASP A 477 1.49 -0.13 33.73
C ASP A 477 2.40 0.04 34.96
N SER A 478 3.70 -0.19 34.78
CA SER A 478 4.72 0.10 35.79
C SER A 478 4.90 1.61 36.07
N PHE A 479 4.46 2.48 35.15
CA PHE A 479 4.54 3.93 35.35
C PHE A 479 3.26 4.46 35.98
N GLU A 480 3.41 5.25 37.06
CA GLU A 480 2.28 5.91 37.73
C GLU A 480 1.69 7.01 36.84
N ALA A 481 0.37 7.06 36.71
CA ALA A 481 -0.32 8.00 35.85
C ALA A 481 -0.01 9.48 36.21
N GLN A 482 0.15 9.78 37.52
CA GLN A 482 0.49 11.12 37.99
C GLN A 482 1.89 11.57 37.49
N LYS A 483 2.86 10.65 37.46
CA LYS A 483 4.21 10.95 36.97
C LYS A 483 4.22 11.17 35.46
N LEU A 484 3.42 10.38 34.72
CA LEU A 484 3.25 10.57 33.28
C LEU A 484 2.57 11.90 32.96
N GLU A 485 1.56 12.31 33.74
CA GLU A 485 0.91 13.64 33.62
C GLU A 485 1.88 14.77 33.89
N GLN A 486 2.69 14.67 34.96
CA GLN A 486 3.74 15.64 35.24
C GLN A 486 4.72 15.73 34.06
N TRP A 487 5.16 14.60 33.54
CA TRP A 487 6.06 14.58 32.37
C TRP A 487 5.41 15.19 31.14
N ALA A 488 4.16 14.83 30.83
CA ALA A 488 3.41 15.40 29.74
C ALA A 488 3.24 16.92 29.85
N SER A 489 2.96 17.42 31.06
CA SER A 489 2.84 18.87 31.33
C SER A 489 4.16 19.61 31.11
N MET A 490 5.30 18.99 31.47
CA MET A 490 6.63 19.57 31.25
C MET A 490 6.98 19.59 29.75
N VAL A 491 6.71 18.52 29.02
CA VAL A 491 6.91 18.47 27.55
C VAL A 491 6.02 19.51 26.85
N LYS A 492 4.77 19.69 27.31
CA LYS A 492 3.88 20.75 26.83
C LYS A 492 4.45 22.13 27.09
N ALA A 493 5.02 22.38 28.28
CA ALA A 493 5.67 23.66 28.61
C ALA A 493 6.90 23.94 27.73
N LEU A 494 7.72 22.90 27.44
CA LEU A 494 8.83 23.00 26.48
C LEU A 494 8.34 23.28 25.06
N LYS A 495 7.21 22.69 24.64
CA LYS A 495 6.57 22.96 23.34
C LYS A 495 6.14 24.42 23.23
N ASP A 496 5.55 24.97 24.28
CA ASP A 496 5.18 26.42 24.34
C ASP A 496 6.41 27.33 24.27
N ILE A 497 7.54 26.95 24.89
CA ILE A 497 8.80 27.65 24.77
C ILE A 497 9.31 27.62 23.31
N ALA A 498 9.39 26.45 22.72
CA ALA A 498 9.90 26.27 21.36
C ALA A 498 9.00 26.91 20.29
N GLY A 499 7.67 26.77 20.45
CA GLY A 499 6.70 27.19 19.42
C GLY A 499 6.23 28.64 19.54
N LYS A 500 6.38 29.27 20.72
CA LYS A 500 5.88 30.63 20.94
C LYS A 500 6.95 31.60 21.45
N LYS A 501 7.67 31.26 22.54
CA LYS A 501 8.59 32.21 23.16
C LYS A 501 9.87 32.40 22.37
N MET A 502 10.55 31.34 21.98
CA MET A 502 11.77 31.43 21.16
C MET A 502 11.53 32.12 19.79
N PRO A 503 10.46 31.76 19.02
CA PRO A 503 10.15 32.49 17.82
C PRO A 503 9.86 33.98 18.02
N SER A 504 9.20 34.36 19.13
CA SER A 504 8.97 35.76 19.47
C SER A 504 10.29 36.53 19.68
N VAL A 505 11.22 35.94 20.44
CA VAL A 505 12.57 36.51 20.64
C VAL A 505 13.30 36.64 19.30
N ALA A 506 13.29 35.60 18.46
CA ALA A 506 13.90 35.64 17.15
C ALA A 506 13.32 36.74 16.25
N ASP A 507 12.01 36.95 16.29
CA ASP A 507 11.33 38.00 15.51
C ASP A 507 11.67 39.40 16.03
N LEU A 508 11.78 39.59 17.36
CA LEU A 508 12.24 40.84 17.95
C LEU A 508 13.69 41.16 17.57
N LEU A 509 14.57 40.13 17.57
CA LEU A 509 15.95 40.28 17.11
C LEU A 509 16.00 40.60 15.61
N LYS A 510 15.18 39.98 14.76
CA LYS A 510 15.07 40.32 13.32
C LYS A 510 14.60 41.75 13.11
N LYS A 511 13.59 42.20 13.88
CA LYS A 511 13.11 43.60 13.88
C LYS A 511 14.19 44.58 14.34
N SER A 512 14.97 44.23 15.35
CA SER A 512 16.13 44.99 15.81
C SER A 512 17.20 45.13 14.71
N ALA A 513 17.54 44.00 14.05
CA ALA A 513 18.49 43.99 12.94
C ALA A 513 18.04 44.85 11.72
N GLY A 514 16.73 44.87 11.46
CA GLY A 514 16.11 45.57 10.32
C GLY A 514 15.63 47.01 10.63
N ALA A 515 15.72 47.44 11.89
CA ALA A 515 15.26 48.78 12.27
C ALA A 515 16.03 49.92 11.57
N GLU A 516 15.40 51.05 11.26
CA GLU A 516 16.06 52.20 10.63
C GLU A 516 17.14 52.74 11.56
N ALA A 517 18.30 53.12 10.99
CA ALA A 517 19.36 53.71 11.78
C ALA A 517 18.93 55.08 12.30
N SER A 518 19.21 55.39 13.56
CA SER A 518 18.94 56.67 14.12
C SER A 518 19.70 57.74 13.31
N LYS A 519 18.92 58.60 12.60
CA LYS A 519 19.48 59.74 11.89
C LYS A 519 20.02 60.72 12.92
N SER A 520 21.34 60.75 13.07
CA SER A 520 22.03 61.91 13.67
C SER A 520 21.77 63.08 12.73
N SER A 521 21.02 64.10 13.19
CA SER A 521 20.78 65.32 12.47
C SER A 521 22.06 66.10 12.22
N PRO A 522 22.43 66.46 11.03
CA PRO A 522 23.20 67.68 10.77
C PRO A 522 22.19 68.80 10.44
N SER A 523 22.37 69.86 11.15
CA SER A 523 21.66 71.16 11.04
C SER A 523 21.77 71.83 9.68
N SER A 524 20.56 72.23 9.16
CA SER A 524 20.20 73.46 8.44
C SER A 524 20.67 73.72 6.98
N PRO A 525 19.95 74.59 6.17
CA PRO A 525 18.56 75.03 6.19
C PRO A 525 17.83 74.99 4.84
N SER A 526 16.51 75.08 4.95
CA SER A 526 15.48 75.73 4.11
C SER A 526 15.59 75.77 2.57
N GLU A 527 14.59 75.22 1.93
CA GLU A 527 13.68 76.00 1.07
C GLU A 527 12.32 75.32 0.80
N LYS A 528 11.31 76.11 0.85
CA LYS A 528 9.88 75.78 0.67
C LYS A 528 9.60 75.53 -0.81
N GLN A 529 8.71 74.66 -1.15
CA GLN A 529 7.51 74.97 -2.03
C GLN A 529 6.59 73.72 -2.11
N ASP A 530 5.43 73.99 -1.61
CA ASP A 530 4.03 73.87 -2.11
C ASP A 530 3.55 72.70 -2.96
N GLN A 531 2.53 72.10 -2.35
CA GLN A 531 1.22 71.71 -2.91
C GLN A 531 1.12 70.73 -4.05
N GLN A 532 0.48 69.58 -3.87
CA GLN A 532 -0.96 69.40 -4.14
C GLN A 532 -1.47 67.98 -3.82
N GLN A 533 -2.65 67.95 -3.25
CA GLN A 533 -3.52 66.81 -3.04
C GLN A 533 -3.92 66.09 -4.32
N ALA A 534 -4.04 64.80 -4.27
CA ALA A 534 -5.14 64.10 -4.95
C ALA A 534 -5.36 62.69 -4.36
N ASN A 535 -6.54 62.49 -3.90
CA ASN A 535 -7.19 61.23 -3.51
C ASN A 535 -7.16 60.18 -4.64
N ALA A 536 -6.95 58.90 -4.29
CA ALA A 536 -7.73 57.86 -4.92
C ALA A 536 -7.54 56.52 -4.18
N THR A 537 -8.62 55.88 -3.90
CA THR A 537 -8.92 54.61 -3.20
C THR A 537 -8.50 53.36 -3.96
N PRO A 538 -8.58 52.18 -3.33
CA PRO A 538 -7.71 51.05 -3.63
C PRO A 538 -8.29 50.05 -4.65
N SER A 539 -7.42 49.42 -5.41
CA SER A 539 -7.77 48.31 -6.26
C SER A 539 -6.89 47.08 -5.98
N LYS A 540 -7.57 45.96 -5.82
CA LYS A 540 -7.00 44.60 -5.64
C LYS A 540 -6.21 44.18 -6.87
N SER A 541 -5.06 43.55 -6.69
CA SER A 541 -4.52 42.63 -7.70
C SER A 541 -3.62 41.58 -7.05
N GLN A 542 -3.91 40.33 -7.43
CA GLN A 542 -3.20 39.12 -7.12
C GLN A 542 -1.79 39.06 -7.75
N PRO A 543 -0.85 38.32 -7.23
CA PRO A 543 0.46 38.13 -7.87
C PRO A 543 0.45 36.97 -8.87
N ASN A 544 0.92 37.27 -10.09
CA ASN A 544 1.25 36.30 -11.13
C ASN A 544 2.63 35.71 -10.94
N ALA A 545 2.76 34.44 -11.28
CA ALA A 545 4.01 33.68 -11.37
C ALA A 545 4.86 34.11 -12.59
N PRO A 546 6.18 34.03 -12.54
CA PRO A 546 7.04 34.33 -13.68
C PRO A 546 7.16 33.14 -14.65
N LYS A 547 6.94 33.43 -15.92
CA LYS A 547 7.28 32.64 -17.11
C LYS A 547 8.78 32.60 -17.32
N VAL A 548 9.26 31.43 -17.69
CA VAL A 548 10.60 31.20 -18.26
C VAL A 548 10.51 31.41 -19.76
N GLU A 549 11.29 32.32 -20.30
CA GLU A 549 11.59 32.44 -21.74
C GLU A 549 12.95 31.85 -22.04
N ASN A 550 12.98 31.02 -23.07
CA ASN A 550 14.18 30.51 -23.72
C ASN A 550 14.75 31.59 -24.61
N ASP A 551 16.06 31.75 -24.60
CA ASP A 551 16.81 32.32 -25.74
C ASP A 551 18.04 31.46 -26.02
N GLU A 552 18.02 30.90 -27.24
CA GLU A 552 19.20 30.34 -27.93
C GLU A 552 20.13 31.45 -28.42
N LYS A 553 21.40 31.28 -28.28
CA LYS A 553 22.38 31.48 -29.36
C LYS A 553 23.82 31.10 -29.02
N ASP A 554 24.29 30.12 -29.79
CA ASP A 554 25.52 30.00 -30.58
C ASP A 554 26.95 30.11 -30.02
N GLN A 555 27.68 29.11 -30.42
CA GLN A 555 29.07 28.99 -30.89
C GLN A 555 30.08 28.52 -29.81
N ALA A 556 30.93 27.59 -30.04
CA ALA A 556 31.51 26.81 -31.09
C ALA A 556 32.57 25.86 -30.55
N SER A 557 32.68 24.70 -31.18
CA SER A 557 33.88 23.90 -31.43
C SER A 557 34.77 23.37 -30.28
N GLY A 558 34.78 22.05 -30.17
CA GLY A 558 35.84 21.26 -29.55
C GLY A 558 35.58 19.76 -29.70
N LYS A 559 36.20 19.11 -30.67
CA LYS A 559 36.08 17.68 -30.98
C LYS A 559 36.53 16.79 -29.82
N PRO A 560 35.86 15.69 -29.53
CA PRO A 560 36.36 14.65 -28.62
C PRO A 560 37.13 13.55 -29.37
N LYS A 561 38.20 13.09 -28.73
CA LYS A 561 38.90 11.85 -29.05
C LYS A 561 38.11 10.60 -28.56
N PRO A 562 38.26 9.47 -29.24
CA PRO A 562 37.50 8.26 -28.92
C PRO A 562 38.11 7.51 -27.72
N GLN A 563 37.25 7.03 -26.83
CA GLN A 563 37.54 6.10 -25.74
C GLN A 563 37.13 4.67 -26.10
N ASP A 564 37.99 3.75 -25.70
CA ASP A 564 38.02 2.33 -25.88
C ASP A 564 36.87 1.61 -25.12
N PRO A 565 36.17 0.60 -25.63
CA PRO A 565 34.94 0.03 -25.02
C PRO A 565 35.17 -1.19 -24.14
N ASN A 566 36.26 -1.27 -23.35
CA ASN A 566 36.45 -2.42 -22.44
C ASN A 566 37.17 -2.02 -21.12
N ALA A 567 36.44 -1.33 -20.23
CA ALA A 567 36.83 -1.24 -18.82
C ALA A 567 35.58 -1.28 -17.93
N PRO A 568 35.53 -2.07 -16.84
CA PRO A 568 34.37 -2.17 -16.00
C PRO A 568 34.20 -0.93 -15.12
N THR A 569 33.12 -0.20 -15.33
CA THR A 569 32.69 0.94 -14.53
C THR A 569 32.18 0.47 -13.17
N LYS A 570 32.89 0.84 -12.11
CA LYS A 570 32.35 0.83 -10.74
C LYS A 570 31.25 1.89 -10.62
N PRO A 571 30.13 1.62 -9.97
CA PRO A 571 29.09 2.63 -9.75
C PRO A 571 29.59 3.67 -8.73
N GLN A 572 29.62 4.94 -9.14
CA GLN A 572 29.76 6.08 -8.25
C GLN A 572 28.47 6.29 -7.47
N ALA A 573 28.56 6.25 -6.15
CA ALA A 573 27.50 6.65 -5.25
C ALA A 573 27.32 8.18 -5.32
N PRO A 574 26.09 8.70 -5.27
CA PRO A 574 25.86 10.13 -5.19
C PRO A 574 26.33 10.66 -3.83
N SER A 575 27.17 11.68 -3.86
CA SER A 575 27.57 12.43 -2.68
C SER A 575 26.42 13.32 -2.23
N VAL A 576 25.68 12.89 -1.21
CA VAL A 576 24.84 13.79 -0.43
C VAL A 576 25.64 14.15 0.81
N ALA A 577 26.12 15.37 0.86
CA ALA A 577 26.58 16.00 2.08
C ALA A 577 25.35 16.27 2.92
N ASP A 578 25.09 15.39 3.86
CA ASP A 578 24.38 15.56 5.12
C ASP A 578 24.13 14.16 5.69
N ARG A 579 25.19 13.64 6.33
CA ARG A 579 25.07 12.49 7.20
C ARG A 579 24.83 13.03 8.62
N GLU A 580 23.59 13.19 9.00
CA GLU A 580 23.24 13.30 10.40
C GLU A 580 23.71 12.02 11.09
N LYS A 581 24.61 12.16 12.06
CA LYS A 581 25.03 11.06 12.91
C LYS A 581 23.81 10.66 13.75
N SER A 582 23.40 9.43 13.59
CA SER A 582 22.43 8.79 14.47
C SER A 582 22.88 8.94 15.93
N PHE A 583 21.92 9.27 16.80
CA PHE A 583 22.10 9.49 18.22
C PHE A 583 22.59 8.27 19.01
N PHE A 584 22.83 7.14 18.33
CA PHE A 584 23.16 5.84 18.92
C PHE A 584 24.53 5.27 18.54
N ASP A 585 25.43 6.02 17.91
CA ASP A 585 26.77 5.51 17.63
C ASP A 585 27.66 5.55 18.87
N LYS A 586 28.05 4.35 19.31
CA LYS A 586 29.07 4.17 20.35
C LYS A 586 30.43 4.73 19.89
N PRO A 587 31.18 5.45 20.78
CA PRO A 587 32.54 5.85 20.45
C PRO A 587 33.46 4.63 20.34
N LYS A 588 34.17 4.54 19.24
CA LYS A 588 35.34 3.64 19.12
C LYS A 588 36.46 4.18 19.98
N GLU A 589 37.02 3.32 20.82
CA GLU A 589 38.29 3.54 21.50
C GLU A 589 39.39 3.64 20.48
N ASP A 590 40.10 4.78 20.49
CA ASP A 590 41.40 4.93 19.84
C ASP A 590 42.50 4.99 20.92
N ASP A 591 43.52 4.20 20.68
CA ASP A 591 44.72 4.04 21.48
C ASP A 591 45.38 5.36 21.87
N ALA A 592 45.55 5.62 23.15
CA ALA A 592 46.37 6.70 23.69
C ALA A 592 47.69 6.18 24.22
N LYS A 593 48.76 6.72 23.67
CA LYS A 593 50.12 6.62 24.22
C LYS A 593 50.26 7.32 25.58
N LYS A 594 50.93 6.64 26.46
CA LYS A 594 51.40 7.12 27.77
C LYS A 594 52.30 8.35 27.64
N ASP A 595 52.11 9.34 28.56
CA ASP A 595 53.15 10.09 29.21
C ASP A 595 52.70 10.56 30.60
N GLU A 596 53.64 10.53 31.52
CA GLU A 596 53.49 10.61 32.98
C GLU A 596 53.46 12.08 33.53
N PRO A 597 53.40 12.31 34.89
CA PRO A 597 52.39 13.21 35.50
C PRO A 597 52.98 14.52 36.08
N GLY A 598 52.20 15.57 36.02
CA GLY A 598 52.44 16.84 36.70
C GLY A 598 51.37 17.15 37.76
N LYS A 599 51.77 17.48 38.92
CA LYS A 599 51.05 17.69 40.19
C LYS A 599 49.99 18.84 40.14
N PRO A 600 49.06 18.87 41.07
CA PRO A 600 47.82 19.63 41.00
C PRO A 600 47.92 21.07 41.48
N GLY A 601 47.26 21.95 40.71
CA GLY A 601 46.96 23.31 41.18
C GLY A 601 45.48 23.41 41.60
N SER A 602 45.23 23.64 42.85
CA SER A 602 43.95 23.93 43.45
C SER A 602 43.41 25.28 43.00
N SER A 603 42.32 25.33 42.26
CA SER A 603 41.52 26.52 42.10
C SER A 603 40.18 26.34 42.75
N LYS A 604 39.99 26.93 43.89
CA LYS A 604 38.71 27.10 44.59
C LYS A 604 37.85 28.06 43.76
N LEU A 605 36.78 27.61 43.17
CA LEU A 605 35.66 28.47 42.73
C LEU A 605 34.74 28.71 43.93
N GLY A 606 34.79 29.94 44.46
CA GLY A 606 33.86 30.43 45.46
C GLY A 606 32.57 30.90 44.78
N LEU A 607 31.45 30.44 45.29
CA LEU A 607 30.13 30.94 44.97
C LEU A 607 29.93 32.34 45.57
N PRO A 608 29.36 33.34 44.87
CA PRO A 608 28.97 34.59 45.50
C PRO A 608 27.65 34.39 46.26
N GLY A 609 27.71 34.60 47.59
CA GLY A 609 26.54 34.63 48.45
C GLY A 609 25.79 35.95 48.28
N THR A 610 24.51 35.88 48.08
CA THR A 610 23.56 36.99 48.17
C THR A 610 23.34 37.35 49.63
N GLN A 611 23.77 38.53 50.08
CA GLN A 611 23.32 39.16 51.31
C GLN A 611 22.23 40.20 51.01
N LEU A 612 21.06 40.01 51.60
CA LEU A 612 20.04 41.08 51.79
C LEU A 612 20.48 42.03 52.88
N GLY A 613 20.54 43.29 52.56
CA GLY A 613 20.70 44.36 53.57
C GLY A 613 19.77 45.52 53.25
N ALA A 614 18.96 45.87 54.23
CA ALA A 614 17.96 46.91 54.15
C ALA A 614 18.55 48.34 54.37
N ALA A 615 17.82 49.29 53.82
CA ALA A 615 17.99 50.75 53.73
C ALA A 615 18.43 51.53 55.01
N PRO A 616 18.79 52.83 54.96
CA PRO A 616 17.85 53.89 54.56
C PRO A 616 18.43 55.11 53.80
N ALA A 617 17.51 55.91 53.34
CA ALA A 617 17.59 57.10 52.53
C ALA A 617 18.31 58.33 53.21
N LYS A 618 18.90 59.17 52.32
CA LYS A 618 18.58 60.62 52.18
C LYS A 618 19.22 61.22 50.92
N PRO A 619 18.73 62.41 50.58
CA PRO A 619 18.77 62.81 49.18
C PRO A 619 19.88 63.83 48.93
N ASP A 620 20.33 63.91 47.66
CA ASP A 620 20.60 65.21 47.09
C ASP A 620 21.10 65.12 45.63
N GLU A 621 20.64 66.09 44.91
CA GLU A 621 21.10 66.69 43.66
C GLU A 621 20.88 66.01 42.31
N LYS A 622 19.93 66.61 41.69
CA LYS A 622 19.61 66.61 40.26
C LYS A 622 20.89 66.91 39.43
N LYS A 623 21.31 65.91 38.60
CA LYS A 623 21.83 66.17 37.28
C LYS A 623 20.84 65.55 36.29
N GLN A 624 20.12 66.36 35.59
CA GLN A 624 19.41 66.05 34.37
C GLN A 624 20.46 65.63 33.36
N GLU A 625 20.68 64.31 33.20
CA GLU A 625 21.16 63.79 31.97
C GLU A 625 19.97 63.71 31.01
N GLU A 626 20.03 64.49 29.95
CA GLU A 626 19.14 64.42 28.80
C GLU A 626 19.05 62.97 28.36
N ALA A 627 17.91 62.36 28.52
CA ALA A 627 17.56 61.02 27.96
C ALA A 627 17.64 61.16 26.43
N LYS A 628 18.79 60.84 25.83
CA LYS A 628 18.86 60.54 24.41
C LYS A 628 17.90 59.38 24.16
N ALA A 629 16.89 59.61 23.33
CA ALA A 629 15.94 58.57 22.92
C ALA A 629 16.74 57.37 22.36
N ASP A 630 16.57 56.20 23.01
CA ASP A 630 17.16 54.94 22.56
C ASP A 630 16.79 54.66 21.10
N SER A 631 17.76 54.20 20.30
CA SER A 631 17.48 53.84 18.89
C SER A 631 16.41 52.78 18.79
N PRO A 632 15.56 52.78 17.71
CA PRO A 632 14.54 51.77 17.53
C PRO A 632 15.11 50.35 17.60
N ALA A 633 16.34 50.14 17.15
CA ALA A 633 17.03 48.87 17.24
C ALA A 633 17.28 48.43 18.67
N LYS A 634 17.74 49.37 19.54
CA LYS A 634 17.99 49.09 20.97
C LYS A 634 16.71 48.75 21.71
N GLN A 635 15.61 49.47 21.42
CA GLN A 635 14.32 49.20 22.04
C GLN A 635 13.78 47.79 21.71
N GLN A 636 13.99 47.29 20.47
CA GLN A 636 13.59 45.93 20.07
C GLN A 636 14.51 44.89 20.73
N LEU A 637 15.82 45.17 20.82
CA LEU A 637 16.78 44.32 21.50
C LEU A 637 16.48 44.19 22.99
N ASP A 638 16.12 45.29 23.68
CA ASP A 638 15.72 45.27 25.09
C ASP A 638 14.50 44.36 25.32
N LYS A 639 13.48 44.50 24.47
CA LYS A 639 12.31 43.62 24.52
C LYS A 639 12.67 42.15 24.30
N ALA A 640 13.55 41.87 23.35
CA ALA A 640 14.01 40.51 23.10
C ALA A 640 14.72 39.89 24.29
N ILE A 641 15.56 40.67 24.96
CA ILE A 641 16.30 40.26 26.17
C ILE A 641 15.35 40.04 27.36
N ASP A 642 14.33 40.89 27.55
CA ASP A 642 13.37 40.73 28.61
C ASP A 642 12.51 39.46 28.39
N GLU A 643 12.02 39.24 27.15
CA GLU A 643 11.30 38.00 26.79
C GLU A 643 12.20 36.76 26.94
N GLN A 644 13.48 36.84 26.53
CA GLN A 644 14.45 35.78 26.67
C GLN A 644 14.76 35.45 28.13
N LYS A 645 14.79 36.44 29.00
CA LYS A 645 14.94 36.24 30.45
C LYS A 645 13.76 35.47 31.04
N GLU A 646 12.54 35.82 30.66
CA GLU A 646 11.34 35.08 31.07
C GLU A 646 11.31 33.65 30.53
N LEU A 647 11.75 33.48 29.27
CA LEU A 647 11.92 32.18 28.64
C LEU A 647 12.91 31.32 29.44
N LEU A 648 14.11 31.83 29.72
CA LEU A 648 15.12 31.15 30.51
C LEU A 648 14.64 30.75 31.91
N ALA A 649 13.90 31.61 32.59
CA ALA A 649 13.31 31.29 33.88
C ALA A 649 12.28 30.15 33.79
N ALA A 650 11.44 30.16 32.77
CA ALA A 650 10.50 29.08 32.50
C ALA A 650 11.22 27.76 32.14
N PHE A 651 12.24 27.82 31.29
CA PHE A 651 13.02 26.66 30.86
C PHE A 651 13.79 26.05 32.05
N ALA A 652 14.46 26.87 32.89
CA ALA A 652 15.13 26.40 34.09
C ALA A 652 14.16 25.65 35.03
N LYS A 653 12.99 26.22 35.27
CA LYS A 653 11.95 25.58 36.10
C LYS A 653 11.55 24.21 35.56
N VAL A 654 11.34 24.09 34.25
CA VAL A 654 10.96 22.81 33.61
C VAL A 654 12.11 21.80 33.71
N THR A 655 13.36 22.19 33.43
CA THR A 655 14.52 21.30 33.52
C THR A 655 14.76 20.80 34.95
N ASP A 656 14.56 21.65 35.96
CA ASP A 656 14.66 21.23 37.38
C ASP A 656 13.54 20.23 37.74
N GLN A 657 12.30 20.51 37.34
CA GLN A 657 11.17 19.59 37.55
C GLN A 657 11.40 18.23 36.85
N LEU A 658 11.92 18.24 35.63
CA LEU A 658 12.28 17.02 34.90
C LEU A 658 13.38 16.24 35.61
N LYS A 659 14.37 16.90 36.16
CA LYS A 659 15.42 16.29 36.97
C LYS A 659 14.87 15.61 38.23
N ASP A 660 13.91 16.23 38.89
CA ASP A 660 13.27 15.66 40.07
C ASP A 660 12.35 14.48 39.71
N LEU A 661 11.61 14.61 38.62
CA LEU A 661 10.82 13.49 38.06
C LEU A 661 11.70 12.31 37.72
N LEU A 662 12.81 12.50 36.97
CA LEU A 662 13.75 11.45 36.64
C LEU A 662 14.28 10.76 37.91
N ALA A 663 14.69 11.54 38.92
CA ALA A 663 15.15 10.95 40.18
C ALA A 663 14.08 10.10 40.87
N SER A 664 12.82 10.54 40.82
CA SER A 664 11.69 9.77 41.36
C SER A 664 11.46 8.48 40.58
N LEU A 665 11.58 8.52 39.27
CA LEU A 665 11.45 7.33 38.38
C LEU A 665 12.62 6.37 38.59
N GLU A 666 13.85 6.86 38.63
CA GLU A 666 15.05 6.03 38.94
C GLU A 666 14.89 5.34 40.29
N GLY A 667 14.47 6.07 41.34
CA GLY A 667 14.23 5.52 42.66
C GLY A 667 13.17 4.40 42.64
N SER A 668 12.04 4.65 41.96
CA SER A 668 11.00 3.63 41.83
C SER A 668 11.47 2.39 41.00
N THR A 669 12.36 2.60 40.06
CA THR A 669 12.94 1.51 39.24
C THR A 669 13.82 0.57 40.08
N PHE A 670 14.63 1.13 41.02
CA PHE A 670 15.43 0.29 41.95
C PHE A 670 14.52 -0.58 42.82
N VAL A 671 13.44 -0.01 43.36
CA VAL A 671 12.45 -0.76 44.15
C VAL A 671 11.90 -1.96 43.33
N LYS A 672 11.49 -1.71 42.08
CA LYS A 672 10.94 -2.74 41.20
C LYS A 672 11.98 -3.80 40.87
N ARG A 673 13.21 -3.41 40.57
CA ARG A 673 14.32 -4.35 40.26
C ARG A 673 14.63 -5.25 41.45
N LEU A 674 14.70 -4.71 42.67
CA LEU A 674 14.90 -5.49 43.87
C LEU A 674 13.74 -6.45 44.16
N LYS A 675 12.49 -5.99 43.98
CA LYS A 675 11.31 -6.86 44.09
C LYS A 675 11.26 -7.92 43.01
N ALA A 676 11.69 -7.64 41.79
CA ALA A 676 11.81 -8.64 40.70
C ALA A 676 12.90 -9.68 41.03
N ALA A 677 14.06 -9.24 41.54
CA ALA A 677 15.12 -10.12 42.00
C ALA A 677 14.65 -11.01 43.20
N SER A 678 13.92 -10.44 44.14
CA SER A 678 13.29 -11.21 45.24
C SER A 678 12.34 -12.29 44.70
N ARG A 679 11.43 -11.95 43.80
CA ARG A 679 10.53 -12.94 43.19
C ARG A 679 11.27 -14.05 42.46
N ARG A 680 12.34 -13.72 41.71
CA ARG A 680 13.17 -14.72 41.04
C ARG A 680 13.86 -15.64 42.02
N GLN A 681 14.42 -15.13 43.12
CA GLN A 681 15.00 -15.95 44.20
C GLN A 681 13.97 -16.89 44.83
N MET A 682 12.74 -16.42 45.05
CA MET A 682 11.64 -17.24 45.56
C MET A 682 11.24 -18.33 44.56
N ALA A 683 11.20 -17.99 43.28
CA ALA A 683 10.92 -18.97 42.21
C ALA A 683 11.98 -20.07 42.14
N ILE A 684 13.26 -19.70 42.29
CA ILE A 684 14.40 -20.64 42.36
C ILE A 684 14.26 -21.54 43.60
N ALA A 685 13.93 -20.99 44.76
CA ALA A 685 13.69 -21.78 45.98
C ALA A 685 12.56 -22.78 45.77
N ASN A 686 11.44 -22.35 45.19
CA ASN A 686 10.29 -23.22 44.90
C ASN A 686 10.62 -24.30 43.87
N SER A 687 11.39 -24.00 42.85
CA SER A 687 11.84 -24.96 41.82
C SER A 687 12.74 -26.01 42.47
N LEU A 688 13.74 -25.59 43.25
CA LEU A 688 14.58 -26.53 44.02
C LEU A 688 13.75 -27.39 44.96
N ASN A 689 12.78 -26.82 45.68
CA ASN A 689 11.94 -27.57 46.60
C ASN A 689 11.08 -28.62 45.86
N SER A 690 10.48 -28.28 44.73
CA SER A 690 9.64 -29.22 43.99
C SER A 690 10.41 -30.31 43.24
N GLU A 691 11.58 -29.97 42.69
CA GLU A 691 12.29 -30.83 41.76
C GLU A 691 13.37 -31.66 42.40
N THR A 692 13.90 -31.27 43.55
CA THR A 692 14.98 -31.98 44.24
C THR A 692 14.56 -32.76 45.47
N LEU A 693 13.28 -32.78 45.84
CA LEU A 693 12.74 -33.48 47.00
C LEU A 693 13.16 -34.96 47.05
N SER A 694 13.16 -35.67 45.93
CA SER A 694 13.53 -37.08 45.82
C SER A 694 15.03 -37.35 45.96
N ALA A 695 15.86 -36.32 45.83
CA ALA A 695 17.32 -36.42 46.02
C ALA A 695 17.80 -35.86 47.37
N PHE A 696 16.88 -35.43 48.23
CA PHE A 696 17.23 -34.84 49.52
C PHE A 696 18.03 -35.78 50.41
N GLY A 697 19.17 -35.32 50.85
CA GLY A 697 20.07 -36.16 51.71
C GLY A 697 20.92 -37.18 50.97
N LEU A 698 20.81 -37.32 49.68
CA LEU A 698 21.65 -38.21 48.88
C LEU A 698 23.01 -37.54 48.57
N ASP A 699 24.04 -38.38 48.52
CA ASP A 699 25.36 -37.96 48.03
C ASP A 699 25.23 -37.58 46.52
N LYS A 700 25.94 -36.53 46.07
CA LYS A 700 25.96 -36.05 44.67
C LYS A 700 26.13 -37.18 43.65
N LYS A 701 26.96 -38.20 43.95
CA LYS A 701 27.18 -39.34 43.05
C LYS A 701 25.99 -40.29 42.93
N LYS A 702 25.00 -40.19 43.81
CA LYS A 702 23.82 -41.07 43.86
C LYS A 702 22.56 -40.36 43.32
N VAL A 703 22.68 -39.09 42.91
CA VAL A 703 21.58 -38.31 42.37
C VAL A 703 21.32 -38.75 40.94
N ALA A 704 20.04 -38.93 40.58
CA ALA A 704 19.62 -39.23 39.21
C ALA A 704 20.05 -38.12 38.25
N GLU A 705 20.50 -38.48 37.04
CA GLU A 705 21.04 -37.54 36.03
C GLU A 705 20.07 -36.40 35.72
N MET A 706 18.79 -36.67 35.65
CA MET A 706 17.76 -35.67 35.41
C MET A 706 17.72 -34.60 36.52
N ILE A 707 17.83 -34.99 37.77
CA ILE A 707 17.85 -34.07 38.92
C ILE A 707 19.17 -33.30 38.95
N ALA A 708 20.29 -33.95 38.65
CA ALA A 708 21.59 -33.28 38.56
C ALA A 708 21.61 -32.20 37.44
N LYS A 709 20.96 -32.48 36.32
CA LYS A 709 20.79 -31.48 35.24
C LYS A 709 19.97 -30.27 35.68
N LYS A 710 18.86 -30.51 36.38
CA LYS A 710 18.01 -29.42 36.95
C LYS A 710 18.78 -28.61 37.99
N ALA A 711 19.56 -29.24 38.87
CA ALA A 711 20.41 -28.52 39.80
C ALA A 711 21.49 -27.67 39.09
N ALA A 712 22.00 -28.12 37.93
CA ALA A 712 22.90 -27.33 37.10
C ALA A 712 22.17 -26.14 36.42
N ASP A 713 20.97 -26.34 35.96
CA ASP A 713 20.14 -25.26 35.40
C ASP A 713 19.84 -24.17 36.45
N VAL A 714 19.49 -24.56 37.68
CA VAL A 714 19.33 -23.64 38.81
C VAL A 714 20.62 -22.88 39.13
N ALA A 715 21.75 -23.53 39.08
CA ALA A 715 23.01 -22.82 39.30
C ALA A 715 23.36 -21.82 38.21
N THR A 716 22.93 -22.09 36.97
CA THR A 716 23.03 -21.15 35.89
C THR A 716 22.12 -19.94 36.16
N GLN A 717 20.86 -20.15 36.54
CA GLN A 717 19.94 -19.10 36.94
C GLN A 717 20.48 -18.25 38.10
N GLN A 718 21.12 -18.87 39.12
CA GLN A 718 21.75 -18.13 40.21
C GLN A 718 22.94 -17.26 39.75
N THR A 719 23.69 -17.71 38.76
CA THR A 719 24.79 -16.93 38.18
C THR A 719 24.25 -15.73 37.39
N GLU A 720 23.18 -15.92 36.63
CA GLU A 720 22.49 -14.86 35.94
C GLU A 720 21.93 -13.83 36.94
N GLU A 721 21.24 -14.27 37.98
CA GLU A 721 20.70 -13.41 39.01
C GLU A 721 21.79 -12.64 39.77
N SER A 722 22.92 -13.26 40.05
CA SER A 722 24.11 -12.60 40.62
C SER A 722 24.57 -11.42 39.74
N SER A 723 24.55 -11.64 38.41
CA SER A 723 24.92 -10.58 37.47
C SER A 723 23.90 -9.43 37.48
N VAL A 724 22.59 -9.74 37.52
CA VAL A 724 21.53 -8.75 37.65
C VAL A 724 21.69 -7.94 38.95
N VAL A 725 21.89 -8.60 40.09
CA VAL A 725 22.05 -7.92 41.39
C VAL A 725 23.32 -7.07 41.42
N ARG A 726 24.39 -7.49 40.76
CA ARG A 726 25.62 -6.69 40.61
C ARG A 726 25.39 -5.41 39.84
N VAL A 727 24.62 -5.50 38.73
CA VAL A 727 24.23 -4.31 37.95
C VAL A 727 23.38 -3.37 38.82
N ILE A 728 22.39 -3.89 39.56
CA ILE A 728 21.59 -3.07 40.49
C ILE A 728 22.51 -2.34 41.49
N GLN A 729 23.51 -3.04 42.06
CA GLN A 729 24.46 -2.46 43.02
C GLN A 729 25.30 -1.34 42.39
N THR A 730 25.79 -1.53 41.16
CA THR A 730 26.58 -0.52 40.43
C THR A 730 25.74 0.70 40.10
N ASP A 731 24.52 0.49 39.58
CA ASP A 731 23.62 1.58 39.27
C ASP A 731 23.20 2.38 40.51
N LEU A 732 22.95 1.69 41.62
CA LEU A 732 22.64 2.31 42.90
C LEU A 732 23.80 3.16 43.45
N GLU A 733 25.06 2.70 43.25
CA GLU A 733 26.24 3.47 43.58
C GLU A 733 26.35 4.74 42.75
N ALA A 734 26.16 4.64 41.43
CA ALA A 734 26.14 5.78 40.51
C ALA A 734 25.02 6.74 40.85
N TYR A 735 23.83 6.25 41.20
CA TYR A 735 22.71 7.06 41.65
C TYR A 735 23.02 7.80 42.95
N TYR A 736 23.58 7.11 43.94
CA TYR A 736 23.99 7.74 45.22
C TYR A 736 25.05 8.83 44.99
N GLN A 737 26.03 8.61 44.14
CA GLN A 737 27.04 9.64 43.85
C GLN A 737 26.43 10.92 43.26
N ARG A 738 25.38 10.77 42.43
CA ARG A 738 24.66 11.91 41.82
C ARG A 738 23.73 12.66 42.79
N LYS A 739 23.03 11.92 43.64
CA LYS A 739 21.94 12.48 44.52
C LYS A 739 22.33 12.62 45.96
N GLN A 740 23.37 11.96 46.49
CA GLN A 740 23.84 11.97 47.86
C GLN A 740 22.76 11.61 48.92
N ASP A 741 21.77 10.80 48.53
CA ASP A 741 20.69 10.40 49.43
C ASP A 741 21.18 9.24 50.34
N MET A 742 21.23 9.50 51.64
CA MET A 742 21.75 8.57 52.64
C MET A 742 20.97 7.27 52.75
N ARG A 743 19.73 7.25 52.32
CA ARG A 743 18.85 6.07 52.34
C ARG A 743 19.32 5.00 51.36
N PHE A 744 19.60 5.44 50.12
CA PHE A 744 20.17 4.55 49.08
C PHE A 744 21.59 4.11 49.45
N LYS A 745 22.35 4.98 50.16
CA LYS A 745 23.66 4.63 50.68
C LYS A 745 23.60 3.49 51.69
N ASN A 746 22.66 3.53 52.61
CA ASN A 746 22.55 2.48 53.63
C ASN A 746 22.31 1.11 53.01
N ILE A 747 21.50 1.04 51.97
CA ILE A 747 21.22 -0.22 51.24
C ILE A 747 22.44 -0.63 50.44
N LEU A 748 23.11 0.27 49.75
CA LEU A 748 24.33 0.04 49.02
C LEU A 748 25.43 -0.55 49.94
N ASP A 749 25.59 0.05 51.11
CA ASP A 749 26.55 -0.38 52.15
C ASP A 749 26.21 -1.81 52.66
N GLN A 750 24.88 -2.10 52.81
CA GLN A 750 24.43 -3.46 53.16
C GLN A 750 24.70 -4.45 52.02
N MET A 751 24.43 -4.10 50.77
CA MET A 751 24.74 -4.98 49.62
C MET A 751 26.24 -5.26 49.49
N LYS A 752 27.09 -4.27 49.75
CA LYS A 752 28.55 -4.41 49.72
C LYS A 752 29.03 -5.28 50.90
N LYS A 753 28.54 -5.05 52.10
CA LYS A 753 28.89 -5.77 53.31
C LYS A 753 28.51 -7.26 53.23
N THR A 754 27.40 -7.58 52.62
CA THR A 754 26.90 -8.95 52.51
C THR A 754 27.47 -9.67 51.29
N GLU A 755 28.15 -8.95 50.38
CA GLU A 755 28.68 -9.50 49.11
C GLU A 755 27.60 -10.30 48.35
N ILE A 756 26.37 -9.75 48.27
CA ILE A 756 25.20 -10.51 47.81
C ILE A 756 25.43 -11.18 46.46
N ALA A 757 26.09 -10.56 45.51
CA ALA A 757 26.35 -11.15 44.19
C ALA A 757 27.21 -12.44 44.31
N ALA A 758 28.24 -12.41 45.14
CA ALA A 758 29.06 -13.61 45.41
C ALA A 758 28.30 -14.68 46.21
N ALA A 759 27.40 -14.23 47.09
CA ALA A 759 26.56 -15.15 47.88
C ALA A 759 25.56 -15.92 46.99
N LEU A 760 24.95 -15.27 45.98
CA LEU A 760 24.05 -15.94 45.05
C LEU A 760 24.78 -17.00 44.20
N VAL A 761 25.99 -16.74 43.75
CA VAL A 761 26.82 -17.76 43.05
C VAL A 761 27.05 -18.95 43.95
N ARG A 762 27.38 -18.73 45.25
CA ARG A 762 27.58 -19.82 46.23
C ARG A 762 26.31 -20.68 46.41
N VAL A 763 25.13 -20.06 46.40
CA VAL A 763 23.85 -20.78 46.44
C VAL A 763 23.72 -21.74 45.24
N GLY A 764 24.12 -21.31 44.05
CA GLY A 764 24.15 -22.13 42.85
C GLY A 764 25.12 -23.30 42.96
N ASP A 765 26.33 -23.09 43.51
CA ASP A 765 27.32 -24.14 43.73
C ASP A 765 26.86 -25.17 44.78
N GLU A 766 26.17 -24.71 45.82
CA GLU A 766 25.53 -25.58 46.79
C GLU A 766 24.42 -26.44 46.15
N ALA A 767 23.62 -25.88 45.26
CA ALA A 767 22.63 -26.64 44.49
C ALA A 767 23.31 -27.73 43.60
N LYS A 768 24.39 -27.39 42.87
CA LYS A 768 25.18 -28.36 42.09
C LYS A 768 25.80 -29.46 42.93
N SER A 769 26.04 -29.18 44.21
CA SER A 769 26.61 -30.14 45.16
C SER A 769 25.55 -30.97 45.88
N ASN A 770 24.27 -30.86 45.48
CA ASN A 770 23.09 -31.45 46.09
C ASN A 770 22.87 -31.05 47.56
N TRP A 771 23.31 -29.85 47.95
CA TRP A 771 22.99 -29.28 49.26
C TRP A 771 21.66 -28.50 49.18
N SER A 772 20.65 -29.19 48.63
CA SER A 772 19.37 -28.59 48.24
C SER A 772 18.71 -27.81 49.38
N GLY A 773 18.73 -28.36 50.63
CA GLY A 773 18.14 -27.68 51.77
C GLY A 773 18.81 -26.35 52.12
N ARG A 774 20.16 -26.29 52.01
CA ARG A 774 20.90 -25.03 52.21
C ARG A 774 20.61 -24.04 51.11
N SER A 775 20.62 -24.51 49.85
CA SER A 775 20.32 -23.67 48.69
C SER A 775 18.92 -23.10 48.75
N ILE A 776 17.91 -23.89 49.17
CA ILE A 776 16.51 -23.40 49.35
C ILE A 776 16.48 -22.33 50.41
N SER A 777 16.98 -22.64 51.64
CA SER A 777 16.94 -21.65 52.75
C SER A 777 17.75 -20.39 52.44
N ALA A 778 18.86 -20.50 51.70
CA ALA A 778 19.63 -19.33 51.28
C ALA A 778 18.90 -18.52 50.22
N SER A 779 18.22 -19.16 49.24
CA SER A 779 17.41 -18.45 48.24
C SER A 779 16.24 -17.72 48.87
N GLU A 780 15.55 -18.34 49.84
CA GLU A 780 14.48 -17.69 50.62
C GLU A 780 15.02 -16.50 51.44
N TYR A 781 16.13 -16.68 52.11
CA TYR A 781 16.78 -15.57 52.87
C TYR A 781 17.12 -14.38 51.97
N TRP A 782 17.66 -14.62 50.77
CA TRP A 782 18.00 -13.57 49.83
C TRP A 782 16.76 -12.96 49.20
N ALA A 783 15.69 -13.72 48.95
CA ALA A 783 14.40 -13.21 48.50
C ALA A 783 13.84 -12.21 49.53
N ASP A 784 13.78 -12.58 50.80
CA ASP A 784 13.29 -11.71 51.88
C ASP A 784 14.19 -10.48 52.09
N THR A 785 15.50 -10.66 51.93
CA THR A 785 16.46 -9.56 52.09
C THR A 785 16.31 -8.53 50.97
N LEU A 786 16.17 -8.97 49.72
CA LEU A 786 15.95 -8.12 48.55
C LEU A 786 14.60 -7.37 48.66
N ASP A 787 13.54 -8.05 49.13
CA ASP A 787 12.24 -7.44 49.31
C ASP A 787 12.25 -6.37 50.43
N ARG A 788 12.90 -6.69 51.54
CA ARG A 788 13.09 -5.72 52.63
C ARG A 788 13.84 -4.46 52.18
N TRP A 789 14.95 -4.63 51.40
CA TRP A 789 15.66 -3.48 50.84
C TRP A 789 14.78 -2.64 49.91
N ALA A 790 13.95 -3.31 49.10
CA ALA A 790 12.98 -2.63 48.26
C ALA A 790 11.95 -1.82 49.10
N GLU A 791 11.45 -2.40 50.20
CA GLU A 791 10.51 -1.73 51.09
C GLU A 791 11.14 -0.53 51.86
N GLU A 792 12.39 -0.65 52.30
CA GLU A 792 13.14 0.44 52.90
C GLU A 792 13.29 1.62 51.92
N MET A 793 13.47 1.36 50.62
CA MET A 793 13.47 2.39 49.58
C MET A 793 12.10 3.07 49.41
N VAL A 794 10.98 2.29 49.42
CA VAL A 794 9.61 2.81 49.28
C VAL A 794 9.20 3.71 50.45
N ALA A 795 9.49 3.31 51.66
CA ALA A 795 9.20 4.11 52.85
C ALA A 795 9.86 5.50 52.77
N ALA A 796 10.99 5.54 52.12
CA ALA A 796 11.75 6.73 51.84
C ALA A 796 11.14 7.66 50.77
N ALA A 797 10.59 7.09 49.69
CA ALA A 797 9.97 7.84 48.59
C ALA A 797 8.68 8.58 49.05
N LYS A 798 7.89 7.94 49.93
CA LYS A 798 6.66 8.55 50.44
C LYS A 798 6.89 9.73 51.38
N ALA A 799 8.05 9.84 52.01
CA ALA A 799 8.36 10.94 52.92
C ALA A 799 8.78 12.25 52.21
N GLY A 800 9.09 12.16 50.91
CA GLY A 800 9.50 13.29 50.07
C GLY A 800 8.38 13.93 49.23
N ASP A 801 7.16 13.38 49.28
CA ASP A 801 6.03 13.89 48.50
C ASP A 801 5.45 15.14 49.21
N GLY A 802 6.15 16.25 49.02
CA GLY A 802 5.72 17.58 49.44
C GLY A 802 4.44 17.96 48.76
N LYS A 803 3.41 18.19 49.55
CA LYS A 803 2.11 18.74 49.20
C LYS A 803 2.24 19.90 48.22
N GLY A 804 2.13 19.65 46.96
CA GLY A 804 1.72 20.62 45.96
C GLY A 804 0.20 20.63 45.98
N GLU A 805 -0.44 21.49 46.74
CA GLU A 805 -1.86 21.78 46.59
C GLU A 805 -2.09 22.42 45.22
N SER A 806 -2.30 21.55 44.18
CA SER A 806 -2.91 21.98 42.95
C SER A 806 -4.42 22.11 43.19
N LYS A 807 -4.96 23.31 42.99
CA LYS A 807 -6.40 23.57 42.99
C LYS A 807 -7.09 22.58 42.04
N PRO A 808 -8.24 22.01 42.41
CA PRO A 808 -8.94 21.02 41.57
C PRO A 808 -9.38 21.68 40.27
N GLN A 809 -8.73 21.28 39.21
CA GLN A 809 -9.09 21.62 37.85
C GLN A 809 -10.17 20.64 37.36
N GLU A 810 -11.09 21.12 36.53
CA GLU A 810 -12.23 20.34 35.97
C GLU A 810 -11.77 19.35 34.86
N SER A 811 -10.76 18.56 35.12
CA SER A 811 -10.29 17.49 34.21
C SER A 811 -10.42 16.13 34.87
N LEU A 812 -10.59 15.07 34.05
CA LEU A 812 -10.56 13.70 34.55
C LEU A 812 -9.21 13.42 35.22
N PRO A 813 -9.18 12.66 36.33
CA PRO A 813 -7.95 12.21 36.96
C PRO A 813 -7.03 11.48 35.97
N PRO A 814 -5.70 11.69 36.04
CA PRO A 814 -4.73 11.09 35.15
C PRO A 814 -4.81 9.57 35.08
N GLU A 815 -5.18 8.91 36.17
CA GLU A 815 -5.38 7.46 36.25
C GLU A 815 -6.50 6.97 35.31
N ILE A 816 -7.60 7.72 35.24
CA ILE A 816 -8.73 7.37 34.36
C ILE A 816 -8.36 7.67 32.91
N VAL A 817 -7.71 8.81 32.65
CA VAL A 817 -7.23 9.15 31.30
C VAL A 817 -6.28 8.08 30.79
N LEU A 818 -5.32 7.64 31.60
CA LEU A 818 -4.37 6.59 31.22
C LEU A 818 -5.08 5.25 30.93
N LYS A 819 -6.05 4.85 31.78
CA LYS A 819 -6.85 3.64 31.54
C LYS A 819 -7.60 3.69 30.21
N VAL A 820 -8.26 4.82 29.91
CA VAL A 820 -9.01 4.99 28.64
C VAL A 820 -8.04 4.96 27.45
N MET A 821 -6.85 5.56 27.58
CA MET A 821 -5.82 5.50 26.54
C MET A 821 -5.36 4.06 26.30
N GLN A 822 -5.06 3.30 27.32
CA GLN A 822 -4.63 1.91 27.22
C GLN A 822 -5.71 1.04 26.58
N VAL A 823 -6.97 1.19 27.03
CA VAL A 823 -8.13 0.51 26.43
C VAL A 823 -8.25 0.82 24.94
N LEU A 824 -8.13 2.09 24.55
CA LEU A 824 -8.19 2.50 23.14
C LEU A 824 -7.08 1.84 22.30
N PHE A 825 -5.83 1.84 22.80
CA PHE A 825 -4.72 1.18 22.11
C PHE A 825 -4.96 -0.33 21.96
N ASP A 826 -5.40 -0.97 23.02
CA ASP A 826 -5.66 -2.42 23.01
C ASP A 826 -6.79 -2.78 22.06
N GLU A 827 -7.86 -1.98 22.01
CA GLU A 827 -8.99 -2.19 21.09
C GLU A 827 -8.60 -2.01 19.63
N MET A 828 -7.79 -0.98 19.33
CA MET A 828 -7.25 -0.77 17.97
C MET A 828 -6.42 -1.98 17.51
N LYS A 829 -5.60 -2.53 18.41
CA LYS A 829 -4.77 -3.70 18.12
C LYS A 829 -5.59 -4.98 18.01
N LEU A 830 -6.60 -5.14 18.85
CA LEU A 830 -7.51 -6.26 18.77
C LEU A 830 -8.25 -6.29 17.42
N ARG A 831 -8.75 -5.15 16.97
CA ARG A 831 -9.40 -5.03 15.65
C ARG A 831 -8.47 -5.43 14.51
N ASP A 832 -7.20 -5.00 14.55
CA ASP A 832 -6.24 -5.39 13.52
C ASP A 832 -5.99 -6.91 13.55
N GLU A 833 -5.92 -7.55 14.73
CA GLU A 833 -5.80 -9.00 14.89
C GLU A 833 -7.06 -9.75 14.45
N THR A 834 -8.25 -9.21 14.72
CA THR A 834 -9.53 -9.78 14.25
C THR A 834 -9.59 -9.81 12.72
N ARG A 835 -9.19 -8.73 12.07
CA ARG A 835 -9.08 -8.67 10.60
C ARG A 835 -8.07 -9.67 10.05
N GLU A 836 -6.91 -9.77 10.69
CA GLU A 836 -5.89 -10.75 10.31
C GLU A 836 -6.42 -12.19 10.45
N ALA A 837 -7.13 -12.50 11.53
CA ALA A 837 -7.72 -13.81 11.75
C ALA A 837 -8.73 -14.18 10.66
N GLU A 838 -9.60 -13.25 10.24
CA GLU A 838 -10.54 -13.47 9.15
C GLU A 838 -9.84 -13.64 7.79
N ASN A 839 -8.86 -12.79 7.48
CA ASN A 839 -8.08 -12.89 6.25
C ASN A 839 -7.28 -14.20 6.16
N ALA A 840 -6.78 -14.68 7.28
CA ALA A 840 -6.02 -15.92 7.37
C ALA A 840 -6.92 -17.18 7.41
N ARG A 841 -8.22 -17.05 7.73
CA ARG A 841 -9.15 -18.14 7.93
C ARG A 841 -9.15 -19.22 6.84
N PRO A 842 -9.14 -18.89 5.53
CA PRO A 842 -9.13 -19.92 4.49
C PRO A 842 -7.81 -20.72 4.42
N ALA A 843 -6.72 -20.19 4.95
CA ALA A 843 -5.40 -20.83 4.96
C ALA A 843 -5.05 -21.52 6.28
N LEU A 844 -5.87 -21.36 7.33
CA LEU A 844 -5.66 -21.95 8.64
C LEU A 844 -6.42 -23.28 8.79
N GLU A 845 -5.84 -24.19 9.57
CA GLU A 845 -6.58 -25.33 10.06
C GLU A 845 -7.71 -24.86 11.00
N LYS A 846 -8.86 -25.55 10.95
CA LYS A 846 -10.02 -25.19 11.77
C LYS A 846 -9.68 -25.06 13.26
N LYS A 847 -8.78 -25.89 13.78
CA LYS A 847 -8.34 -25.87 15.18
C LYS A 847 -7.56 -24.59 15.51
N ASP A 848 -6.71 -24.15 14.61
CA ASP A 848 -5.89 -22.95 14.82
C ASP A 848 -6.71 -21.68 14.70
N TYR A 849 -7.65 -21.65 13.78
CA TYR A 849 -8.62 -20.56 13.68
C TYR A 849 -9.49 -20.46 14.95
N LEU A 850 -10.02 -21.56 15.45
CA LEU A 850 -10.81 -21.58 16.70
C LEU A 850 -9.99 -21.06 17.89
N ARG A 851 -8.74 -21.48 18.01
CA ARG A 851 -7.84 -21.00 19.07
C ARG A 851 -7.60 -19.49 18.98
N ARG A 852 -7.40 -18.95 17.77
CA ARG A 852 -7.27 -17.50 17.55
C ARG A 852 -8.55 -16.76 17.96
N ALA A 853 -9.70 -17.23 17.52
CA ALA A 853 -10.99 -16.60 17.85
C ALA A 853 -11.27 -16.58 19.34
N ILE A 854 -11.01 -17.69 20.07
CA ILE A 854 -11.15 -17.75 21.53
C ILE A 854 -10.21 -16.74 22.21
N ASN A 855 -8.97 -16.66 21.79
CA ASN A 855 -8.03 -15.68 22.35
C ASN A 855 -8.48 -14.23 22.13
N LEU A 856 -9.02 -13.93 20.95
CA LEU A 856 -9.59 -12.61 20.65
C LEU A 856 -10.81 -12.33 21.54
N ALA A 857 -11.68 -13.32 21.77
CA ALA A 857 -12.82 -13.18 22.67
C ALA A 857 -12.40 -12.88 24.10
N GLU A 858 -11.44 -13.64 24.66
CA GLU A 858 -10.93 -13.42 26.01
C GLU A 858 -10.34 -12.00 26.18
N ARG A 859 -9.61 -11.54 25.18
CA ARG A 859 -9.04 -10.19 25.20
C ARG A 859 -10.11 -9.11 25.08
N GLN A 860 -11.15 -9.31 24.24
CA GLN A 860 -12.28 -8.39 24.13
C GLN A 860 -13.02 -8.26 25.46
N ASP A 861 -13.23 -9.37 26.17
CA ASP A 861 -13.85 -9.36 27.51
C ASP A 861 -12.98 -8.59 28.52
N ASP A 862 -11.65 -8.78 28.50
CA ASP A 862 -10.76 -8.06 29.39
C ASP A 862 -10.77 -6.53 29.12
N ILE A 863 -10.71 -6.13 27.84
CA ILE A 863 -10.83 -4.73 27.45
C ILE A 863 -12.18 -4.15 27.90
N GLY A 864 -13.27 -4.90 27.68
CA GLY A 864 -14.62 -4.50 28.13
C GLY A 864 -14.73 -4.31 29.65
N ARG A 865 -14.16 -5.20 30.45
CA ARG A 865 -14.09 -5.07 31.90
C ARG A 865 -13.32 -3.83 32.35
N ARG A 866 -12.16 -3.56 31.75
CA ARG A 866 -11.35 -2.37 32.05
C ARG A 866 -12.08 -1.08 31.65
N THR A 867 -12.82 -1.08 30.53
CA THR A 867 -13.65 0.05 30.10
C THR A 867 -14.78 0.31 31.08
N TYR A 868 -15.47 -0.74 31.54
CA TYR A 868 -16.49 -0.63 32.58
C TYR A 868 -15.91 -0.06 33.89
N GLN A 869 -14.74 -0.54 34.33
CA GLN A 869 -14.08 -0.03 35.53
C GLN A 869 -13.74 1.45 35.40
N ALA A 870 -13.26 1.90 34.24
CA ALA A 870 -12.99 3.31 33.99
C ALA A 870 -14.28 4.16 34.13
N ALA A 871 -15.41 3.69 33.57
CA ALA A 871 -16.71 4.36 33.73
C ALA A 871 -17.18 4.35 35.19
N ALA A 872 -17.01 3.26 35.92
CA ALA A 872 -17.33 3.15 37.34
C ALA A 872 -16.44 4.06 38.22
N ASP A 873 -15.17 4.21 37.87
CA ASP A 873 -14.26 5.11 38.57
C ASP A 873 -14.66 6.61 38.39
N ILE A 874 -15.12 6.97 37.17
CA ILE A 874 -15.69 8.31 36.92
C ILE A 874 -16.92 8.53 37.83
N SER A 875 -17.78 7.57 38.01
CA SER A 875 -19.00 7.71 38.84
C SER A 875 -18.72 7.95 40.33
N LYS A 876 -17.54 7.55 40.81
CA LYS A 876 -17.07 7.75 42.18
C LYS A 876 -16.45 9.12 42.45
N LEU A 877 -16.22 9.90 41.39
CA LEU A 877 -15.59 11.24 41.54
C LEU A 877 -16.54 12.20 42.25
N PRO A 878 -16.02 13.15 43.08
CA PRO A 878 -16.82 14.16 43.80
C PRO A 878 -17.69 15.04 42.88
N LYS A 879 -17.29 15.16 41.58
CA LYS A 879 -17.99 15.94 40.53
C LYS A 879 -18.35 15.07 39.32
N ALA A 880 -18.79 13.84 39.55
CA ALA A 880 -19.15 12.90 38.49
C ALA A 880 -20.16 13.47 37.44
N GLN A 881 -20.97 14.43 37.86
CA GLN A 881 -21.95 15.12 36.99
C GLN A 881 -21.29 15.87 35.83
N SER A 882 -20.07 16.38 36.00
CA SER A 882 -19.35 17.12 34.96
C SER A 882 -18.84 16.20 33.84
N PHE A 883 -18.76 14.89 34.09
CA PHE A 883 -18.24 13.88 33.18
C PHE A 883 -19.31 12.86 32.71
N GLN A 884 -20.60 13.27 32.75
CA GLN A 884 -21.70 12.37 32.36
C GLN A 884 -21.62 11.92 30.90
N LYS A 885 -21.11 12.77 30.02
CA LYS A 885 -20.96 12.44 28.59
C LYS A 885 -19.93 11.32 28.42
N GLU A 886 -18.75 11.48 29.01
CA GLU A 886 -17.64 10.52 28.95
C GLU A 886 -18.06 9.18 29.56
N MET A 887 -18.71 9.23 30.74
CA MET A 887 -19.25 8.03 31.42
C MET A 887 -20.26 7.29 30.53
N LYS A 888 -21.21 8.02 29.91
CA LYS A 888 -22.21 7.39 29.00
C LYS A 888 -21.56 6.75 27.78
N LEU A 889 -20.56 7.41 27.17
CA LEU A 889 -19.83 6.88 26.03
C LEU A 889 -19.06 5.61 26.41
N LEU A 890 -18.39 5.59 27.58
CA LEU A 890 -17.67 4.41 28.05
C LEU A 890 -18.62 3.25 28.37
N MET A 891 -19.79 3.56 28.98
CA MET A 891 -20.80 2.52 29.23
C MET A 891 -21.35 1.94 27.91
N LYS A 892 -21.69 2.80 26.95
CA LYS A 892 -22.14 2.34 25.62
C LYS A 892 -21.05 1.54 24.89
N ALA A 893 -19.79 1.98 24.95
CA ALA A 893 -18.66 1.24 24.41
C ALA A 893 -18.56 -0.16 25.04
N THR A 894 -18.79 -0.28 26.37
CA THR A 894 -18.80 -1.58 27.06
C THR A 894 -19.93 -2.49 26.57
N GLU A 895 -21.10 -1.96 26.22
CA GLU A 895 -22.21 -2.74 25.66
C GLU A 895 -21.83 -3.29 24.26
N VAL A 896 -21.25 -2.45 23.38
CA VAL A 896 -20.80 -2.87 22.05
C VAL A 896 -19.64 -3.86 22.15
N MET A 897 -18.69 -3.68 23.09
CA MET A 897 -17.61 -4.66 23.35
C MET A 897 -18.18 -6.02 23.77
N LYS A 898 -19.25 -6.04 24.57
CA LYS A 898 -19.94 -7.27 24.95
C LYS A 898 -20.59 -7.96 23.73
N GLU A 899 -21.12 -7.20 22.79
CA GLU A 899 -21.65 -7.77 21.54
C GLU A 899 -20.52 -8.35 20.67
N ALA A 900 -19.40 -7.63 20.53
CA ALA A 900 -18.20 -8.12 19.84
C ALA A 900 -17.69 -9.42 20.49
N TYR A 901 -17.58 -9.48 21.82
CA TYR A 901 -17.24 -10.68 22.57
C TYR A 901 -18.16 -11.86 22.23
N GLN A 902 -19.48 -11.65 22.23
CA GLN A 902 -20.46 -12.71 21.94
C GLN A 902 -20.34 -13.28 20.52
N MET A 903 -19.91 -12.45 19.56
CA MET A 903 -19.65 -12.89 18.21
C MET A 903 -18.34 -13.68 18.14
N LEU A 904 -17.25 -13.18 18.74
CA LEU A 904 -15.96 -13.85 18.80
C LEU A 904 -16.02 -15.19 19.56
N ASP A 905 -16.83 -15.30 20.62
CA ASP A 905 -17.06 -16.54 21.38
C ASP A 905 -17.77 -17.61 20.50
N LYS A 906 -18.51 -17.20 19.46
CA LYS A 906 -19.09 -18.07 18.43
C LYS A 906 -18.19 -18.29 17.24
N PRO A 907 -16.89 -18.23 17.37
CA PRO A 907 -15.81 -18.04 16.42
C PRO A 907 -16.23 -17.32 15.12
N ASP A 908 -16.72 -16.11 15.24
CA ASP A 908 -17.01 -15.22 14.11
C ASP A 908 -16.07 -14.02 14.18
N THR A 909 -15.12 -13.94 13.24
CA THR A 909 -14.16 -12.83 13.09
C THR A 909 -14.53 -11.95 11.90
N GLY A 910 -15.74 -12.08 11.36
CA GLY A 910 -16.17 -11.43 10.14
C GLY A 910 -16.40 -9.93 10.27
N ALA A 911 -16.91 -9.34 9.19
CA ALA A 911 -17.10 -7.89 9.05
C ALA A 911 -17.97 -7.28 10.18
N ALA A 912 -18.91 -8.04 10.74
CA ALA A 912 -19.77 -7.56 11.83
C ALA A 912 -18.98 -7.27 13.12
N VAL A 913 -18.04 -8.14 13.49
CA VAL A 913 -17.18 -7.95 14.67
C VAL A 913 -16.27 -6.74 14.47
N VAL A 914 -15.61 -6.67 13.31
CA VAL A 914 -14.72 -5.55 12.97
C VAL A 914 -15.47 -4.21 12.97
N ALA A 915 -16.73 -4.20 12.56
CA ALA A 915 -17.58 -3.02 12.63
C ALA A 915 -17.88 -2.62 14.08
N ALA A 916 -18.20 -3.57 14.94
CA ALA A 916 -18.42 -3.33 16.38
C ALA A 916 -17.16 -2.78 17.06
N GLU A 917 -16.02 -3.41 16.85
CA GLU A 917 -14.71 -2.94 17.35
C GLU A 917 -14.38 -1.51 16.87
N THR A 918 -14.73 -1.19 15.59
CA THR A 918 -14.53 0.15 15.04
C THR A 918 -15.45 1.17 15.72
N GLU A 919 -16.72 0.84 15.96
CA GLU A 919 -17.65 1.69 16.70
C GLU A 919 -17.14 1.97 18.13
N VAL A 920 -16.61 0.95 18.81
CA VAL A 920 -15.98 1.11 20.11
C VAL A 920 -14.83 2.10 20.07
N ILE A 921 -13.92 1.97 19.11
CA ILE A 921 -12.78 2.87 18.93
C ILE A 921 -13.27 4.33 18.75
N GLU A 922 -14.29 4.55 17.93
CA GLU A 922 -14.87 5.89 17.72
C GLU A 922 -15.44 6.47 19.01
N MET A 923 -16.16 5.68 19.81
CA MET A 923 -16.70 6.11 21.11
C MET A 923 -15.60 6.45 22.11
N LEU A 924 -14.53 5.65 22.15
CA LEU A 924 -13.38 5.90 23.05
C LEU A 924 -12.61 7.16 22.63
N LEU A 925 -12.47 7.41 21.32
CA LEU A 925 -11.89 8.65 20.80
C LEU A 925 -12.76 9.86 21.14
N GLU A 926 -14.08 9.75 21.05
CA GLU A 926 -15.02 10.82 21.42
C GLU A 926 -14.98 11.09 22.92
N ALA A 927 -14.90 10.08 23.76
CA ALA A 927 -14.77 10.22 25.21
C ALA A 927 -13.49 10.96 25.64
N ARG A 928 -12.44 10.95 24.79
CA ARG A 928 -11.18 11.69 25.04
C ARG A 928 -11.21 13.14 24.59
N ARG A 929 -12.07 13.50 23.63
CA ARG A 929 -12.09 14.86 23.08
C ARG A 929 -12.57 15.84 24.15
N PRO A 930 -11.88 16.99 24.36
CA PRO A 930 -12.40 18.04 25.19
C PRO A 930 -13.72 18.56 24.58
N PRO A 931 -14.69 18.97 25.40
CA PRO A 931 -15.97 19.45 24.89
C PRO A 931 -15.76 20.60 23.91
N PRO A 932 -16.46 20.66 22.77
CA PRO A 932 -16.42 21.77 21.85
C PRO A 932 -17.04 22.99 22.53
N GLY A 933 -16.24 23.91 23.11
CA GLY A 933 -16.74 25.06 23.82
C GLY A 933 -15.72 25.85 24.62
N GLY A 934 -14.49 25.98 24.14
CA GLY A 934 -13.49 26.81 24.78
C GLY A 934 -12.60 27.60 23.81
N GLY A 935 -12.93 27.63 22.56
CA GLY A 935 -12.23 28.38 21.51
C GLY A 935 -12.84 29.77 21.37
N GLY A 936 -12.72 30.63 22.41
CA GLY A 936 -13.00 32.06 22.31
C GLY A 936 -12.00 32.71 21.37
N GLY A 937 -12.34 32.88 20.08
CA GLY A 937 -11.69 33.75 19.15
C GLY A 937 -11.82 35.18 19.65
N GLY A 938 -10.78 35.71 20.29
CA GLY A 938 -10.59 37.12 20.63
C GLY A 938 -9.35 37.63 19.93
N GLY A 939 -9.51 38.13 18.69
CA GLY A 939 -8.54 39.04 18.10
C GLY A 939 -8.47 40.29 18.94
N GLY A 940 -7.47 40.40 19.81
CA GLY A 940 -7.13 41.58 20.58
C GLY A 940 -5.64 41.83 20.46
N ASN A 941 -5.31 42.80 19.61
CA ASN A 941 -4.03 43.46 19.57
C ASN A 941 -3.76 44.12 20.93
N ASN A 942 -3.09 43.41 21.85
CA ASN A 942 -2.48 44.04 23.00
C ASN A 942 -1.25 43.23 23.46
N PRO A 943 -0.03 43.69 23.29
CA PRO A 943 1.14 43.03 23.83
C PRO A 943 1.26 43.46 25.31
N GLY A 944 1.00 42.59 26.20
CA GLY A 944 1.17 42.81 27.63
C GLY A 944 -0.01 42.41 28.49
N GLY A 945 -0.17 41.15 28.70
CA GLY A 945 -1.12 40.62 29.64
C GLY A 945 -0.89 39.15 29.84
N GLY A 946 -0.23 38.78 30.94
CA GLY A 946 -0.12 37.43 31.45
C GLY A 946 -1.50 36.83 31.68
N GLY A 947 -2.14 36.36 30.60
CA GLY A 947 -3.34 35.58 30.70
C GLY A 947 -2.92 34.15 31.03
N SER A 948 -3.14 33.74 32.29
CA SER A 948 -3.21 32.33 32.67
C SER A 948 -4.34 31.68 31.88
N GLY A 949 -4.03 31.24 30.66
CA GLY A 949 -4.90 30.35 29.88
C GLY A 949 -5.05 29.05 30.65
N SER A 950 -6.22 28.88 31.28
CA SER A 950 -6.62 27.66 31.96
C SER A 950 -6.61 26.50 30.93
N ALA A 951 -5.51 25.79 30.91
CA ALA A 951 -5.48 24.48 30.24
C ALA A 951 -6.31 23.53 31.09
N THR A 952 -7.56 23.40 30.78
CA THR A 952 -8.54 22.57 31.50
C THR A 952 -8.50 21.08 31.12
N SER A 953 -7.55 20.66 30.25
CA SER A 953 -7.36 19.25 29.89
C SER A 953 -6.05 18.73 30.48
N ALA A 954 -6.09 17.52 31.04
CA ALA A 954 -4.89 16.85 31.48
C ALA A 954 -3.90 16.77 30.27
N ALA A 955 -2.62 17.11 30.51
CA ALA A 955 -1.62 17.16 29.45
C ALA A 955 -1.43 15.79 28.78
N LEU A 956 -1.59 14.72 29.55
CA LEU A 956 -1.58 13.35 29.06
C LEU A 956 -2.72 13.06 28.06
N ALA A 957 -3.89 13.69 28.22
CA ALA A 957 -5.03 13.51 27.31
C ALA A 957 -4.77 14.09 25.91
N GLU A 958 -3.84 15.02 25.78
CA GLU A 958 -3.44 15.60 24.49
C GLU A 958 -2.44 14.73 23.71
N LEU A 959 -1.98 13.62 24.31
CA LEU A 959 -1.07 12.66 23.69
C LEU A 959 -1.83 11.41 23.16
N GLY A 960 -1.33 10.82 22.10
CA GLY A 960 -1.87 9.59 21.51
C GLY A 960 -2.81 9.79 20.32
N PRO A 961 -3.27 8.69 19.68
CA PRO A 961 -4.00 8.73 18.41
C PRO A 961 -5.28 9.56 18.49
N GLY A 962 -5.57 10.32 17.44
CA GLY A 962 -6.77 11.14 17.31
C GLY A 962 -6.68 12.54 17.93
N MET A 963 -5.53 12.94 18.51
CA MET A 963 -5.31 14.26 19.13
C MET A 963 -4.28 15.10 18.37
N ASP A 964 -4.07 14.86 17.07
CA ASP A 964 -3.22 15.72 16.27
C ASP A 964 -3.92 17.07 16.03
N PRO A 965 -3.41 18.20 16.60
CA PRO A 965 -4.04 19.51 16.44
C PRO A 965 -3.90 20.06 15.01
N THR A 966 -3.10 19.43 14.16
CA THR A 966 -2.91 19.81 12.75
C THR A 966 -3.81 19.03 11.79
N ALA A 967 -4.42 17.95 12.23
CA ALA A 967 -5.43 17.25 11.47
C ALA A 967 -6.68 18.11 11.41
N ASN A 968 -6.96 18.72 10.27
CA ASN A 968 -8.25 19.35 9.98
C ASN A 968 -9.32 18.24 9.98
N VAL A 969 -9.86 17.96 11.15
CA VAL A 969 -11.06 17.15 11.28
C VAL A 969 -12.21 18.03 10.83
N GLN A 970 -12.67 17.86 9.59
CA GLN A 970 -13.98 18.37 9.21
C GLN A 970 -15.00 17.78 10.19
N GLU A 971 -15.76 18.64 10.87
CA GLU A 971 -16.88 18.21 11.69
C GLU A 971 -17.82 17.37 10.82
N ARG A 972 -17.88 16.09 11.13
CA ARG A 972 -18.86 15.18 10.57
C ARG A 972 -20.20 15.51 11.21
N GLU A 973 -21.13 16.05 10.46
CA GLU A 973 -22.55 16.04 10.85
C GLU A 973 -22.96 14.57 11.00
N THR A 974 -23.10 14.12 12.25
CA THR A 974 -23.72 12.83 12.54
C THR A 974 -25.20 12.92 12.20
N GLY A 975 -25.53 12.69 10.93
CA GLY A 975 -26.90 12.43 10.51
C GLY A 975 -27.38 11.18 11.22
N GLN A 976 -28.59 11.27 11.83
CA GLN A 976 -29.27 10.17 12.47
C GLN A 976 -29.14 8.87 11.67
N SER A 977 -28.76 7.81 12.35
CA SER A 977 -28.61 6.47 11.79
C SER A 977 -29.92 5.98 11.19
N THR A 978 -30.04 6.07 9.90
CA THR A 978 -30.99 5.31 9.11
C THR A 978 -30.25 4.15 8.48
N GLY A 979 -29.97 3.09 9.20
CA GLY A 979 -29.56 1.74 8.74
C GLY A 979 -28.69 1.58 7.47
N LYS A 980 -28.10 2.66 6.94
CA LYS A 980 -27.21 2.62 5.77
C LYS A 980 -26.00 3.51 5.99
N ALA A 981 -24.81 2.95 5.82
CA ALA A 981 -23.56 3.71 5.86
C ALA A 981 -23.59 4.86 4.84
N GLY A 982 -23.34 6.09 5.29
CA GLY A 982 -23.30 7.27 4.43
C GLY A 982 -22.20 7.17 3.37
N ARG A 983 -22.30 8.00 2.32
CA ARG A 983 -21.38 8.02 1.17
C ARG A 983 -19.91 8.36 1.49
N GLU A 984 -19.60 8.75 2.72
CA GLU A 984 -18.29 9.28 3.12
C GLU A 984 -17.32 8.27 3.74
N PHE A 985 -17.73 7.02 3.93
CA PHE A 985 -16.84 5.96 4.40
C PHE A 985 -16.06 5.32 3.24
N PRO A 986 -14.78 4.96 3.43
CA PRO A 986 -14.07 4.11 2.50
C PRO A 986 -14.90 2.85 2.18
N GLU A 987 -14.85 2.39 0.93
CA GLU A 987 -15.72 1.29 0.48
C GLU A 987 -15.53 -0.01 1.28
N GLU A 988 -14.32 -0.25 1.76
CA GLU A 988 -13.97 -1.36 2.66
C GLU A 988 -14.72 -1.34 4.01
N PHE A 989 -15.12 -0.15 4.50
CA PHE A 989 -15.88 -0.02 5.75
C PHE A 989 -17.40 -0.07 5.55
N LYS A 990 -17.88 0.27 4.35
CA LYS A 990 -19.34 0.25 4.07
C LYS A 990 -19.92 -1.15 4.20
N ALA A 991 -19.26 -2.13 3.60
CA ALA A 991 -19.73 -3.52 3.64
C ALA A 991 -19.78 -4.07 5.08
N GLY A 992 -18.79 -3.73 5.91
CA GLY A 992 -18.75 -4.13 7.31
C GLY A 992 -19.82 -3.47 8.17
N LEU A 993 -20.01 -2.15 7.99
CA LEU A 993 -21.05 -1.38 8.68
C LEU A 993 -22.46 -1.81 8.27
N ASP A 994 -22.69 -2.03 6.98
CA ASP A 994 -23.99 -2.50 6.48
C ASP A 994 -24.29 -3.92 6.99
N ALA A 995 -23.29 -4.82 7.09
CA ALA A 995 -23.45 -6.14 7.67
C ALA A 995 -23.76 -6.07 9.18
N TYR A 996 -23.11 -5.18 9.92
CA TYR A 996 -23.34 -4.96 11.34
C TYR A 996 -24.76 -4.42 11.62
N PHE A 997 -25.18 -3.37 10.90
CA PHE A 997 -26.52 -2.80 11.06
C PHE A 997 -27.62 -3.77 10.63
N ASN A 998 -27.42 -4.54 9.57
CA ASN A 998 -28.35 -5.60 9.16
C ASN A 998 -28.46 -6.71 10.22
N ALA A 999 -27.34 -7.07 10.88
CA ALA A 999 -27.35 -8.05 11.98
C ALA A 999 -28.07 -7.51 13.23
N LEU A 1000 -27.97 -6.20 13.51
CA LEU A 1000 -28.72 -5.55 14.59
C LEU A 1000 -30.23 -5.51 14.29
N GLU A 1001 -30.63 -5.14 13.08
CA GLU A 1001 -32.04 -5.13 12.65
C GLU A 1001 -32.66 -6.53 12.68
N ALA A 1002 -31.90 -7.56 12.31
CA ALA A 1002 -32.35 -8.96 12.38
C ALA A 1002 -32.57 -9.45 13.82
N ARG A 1003 -31.92 -8.83 14.82
CA ARG A 1003 -32.09 -9.15 16.26
C ARG A 1003 -33.25 -8.37 16.91
N GLN A 1004 -33.71 -7.27 16.31
CA GLN A 1004 -34.83 -6.47 16.79
C GLN A 1004 -36.19 -6.97 16.26
N LYS A 1005 -36.17 -7.81 15.22
CA LYS A 1005 -37.34 -8.61 14.76
C LYS A 1005 -37.35 -9.99 15.40
#